data_4648353634872ffc3a81d3b00842a6d4
#
_entry.id   4648353634872ffc3a81d3b00842a6d4
#
_cell.length_a   1.000
_cell.length_b   1.000
_cell.length_c   1.000
_cell.angle_alpha   90.00
_cell.angle_beta   90.00
_cell.angle_gamma   90.00
#
_symmetry.space_group_name_H-M   'P 1'
#
loop_
_entity.id
_entity.type
_entity.pdbx_description
1 polymer ?
#
loop_
_entity_poly.entity_id
_entity_poly.type
_entity_poly.pdbx_seq_one_letter_code
_entity_poly.pdbx_strand_id
1 'polypeptide(L)'
;MENGRAGKVKKKKKEAEDMEQELLQEIASYWGTRAEGYSEVNEKELAGSQREAWLHVLEEQFPEKKKEEMKILDIGTGPGFFPMILSEAGYTVTAVDYTEEMLEKAKENLGKYTKYGLERVTLQRMDAQNLEFADETFDVVISRNLTWNLEKPEQAYQEWMRVLKPGGVLLNFDANWYGYLYDEEKKEAYEADRKKVEEQQLDDHYLCTDIDRMENIARQVPLSAMERPAWDTKVLESLGVCSIQTDSEIWKRVWSEEERLNYASTPMFLVRAEKSAEQSFQLGDVTVRRGEKYQGDISFANGDIVLPGTIICGKLPGKTMLITGGVHSGEYVGIQACVELGAELQPEKTVGTIVILKVLNRPAFENRAGSLGLSDGKNLNRVFPGNPNGTEMERLAWAMTKEVFPKVDYYIDLHSGDDFEDLTPYVYYAGKAAQEVMETSRKMAEQVDVPYMVRSMVSSGGAYNYAASRGIASILLERGGMGAWTSEEVNSDKRDVRNILSSLGMYQIRRDVRNYVPMEVTDVRYQAASESGLWYPAAKPGDMVAEGALLGIIRDYNGKLRETCRAEYTGVVLYQTGSLQVIEGGSVVAYGRIVREPEYDDRKEQIVHYWEKRSESFLEQRRAELANPIAKRWMKEIEKQIPEKRRLKILDVGCGAGFFSILLAKEGHEVFGIDLTPEMIENAIQLAEEENAGCRFQVMDAEKPIFADETFDVVISRNLTWTLPNAEHAYSEWMRVLKTGGILLNFDANYGKDDASDTKDLPEQHAHFKVGNEMLEECERIKAQLPISRKNRPAYDVAVLCENTRGEIHIDTDLGKRIYLEKDEFYNPAPMFSICAVKK
;
A
#
# COMPACT_ATOMS: atom_id res chain seq x y z
N MET A 1 32.68 -1.59 -8.20
CA MET A 1 31.58 -0.65 -7.91
C MET A 1 30.65 -1.13 -6.77
N GLU A 2 30.62 -2.41 -6.43
CA GLU A 2 29.82 -2.96 -5.29
C GLU A 2 30.29 -2.50 -3.91
N ASN A 3 31.60 -2.31 -3.70
CA ASN A 3 32.13 -1.86 -2.40
C ASN A 3 31.77 -0.41 -2.00
N GLY A 4 31.42 0.44 -2.97
CA GLY A 4 31.04 1.83 -2.70
C GLY A 4 29.55 1.99 -2.31
N ARG A 5 28.65 1.12 -2.80
CA ARG A 5 27.22 1.12 -2.44
C ARG A 5 26.99 0.56 -1.03
N ALA A 6 27.65 -0.55 -0.70
CA ALA A 6 27.60 -1.13 0.65
C ALA A 6 28.12 -0.14 1.72
N GLY A 7 29.12 0.68 1.39
CA GLY A 7 29.65 1.72 2.29
C GLY A 7 28.65 2.87 2.53
N LYS A 8 27.91 3.33 1.49
CA LYS A 8 26.93 4.41 1.63
C LYS A 8 25.66 3.96 2.38
N VAL A 9 25.20 2.72 2.14
CA VAL A 9 24.07 2.15 2.88
C VAL A 9 24.40 1.97 4.35
N LYS A 10 25.61 1.44 4.66
CA LYS A 10 26.09 1.35 6.06
C LYS A 10 26.23 2.72 6.73
N LYS A 11 26.67 3.75 5.98
CA LYS A 11 26.79 5.11 6.52
C LYS A 11 25.44 5.74 6.81
N LYS A 12 24.46 5.65 5.89
CA LYS A 12 23.09 6.15 6.14
C LYS A 12 22.38 5.40 7.28
N LYS A 13 22.59 4.08 7.37
CA LYS A 13 22.05 3.30 8.49
C LYS A 13 22.65 3.72 9.82
N LYS A 14 23.95 3.96 9.87
CA LYS A 14 24.62 4.47 11.05
C LYS A 14 24.21 5.90 11.41
N GLU A 15 24.05 6.79 10.43
CA GLU A 15 23.54 8.15 10.65
C GLU A 15 22.11 8.15 11.20
N ALA A 16 21.25 7.23 10.74
CA ALA A 16 19.90 7.05 11.29
C ALA A 16 19.92 6.47 12.71
N GLU A 17 20.77 5.46 12.97
CA GLU A 17 20.96 4.88 14.30
C GLU A 17 21.54 5.93 15.28
N ASP A 18 22.48 6.77 14.85
CA ASP A 18 23.05 7.85 15.64
C ASP A 18 21.97 8.93 15.97
N MET A 19 21.10 9.31 15.02
CA MET A 19 19.99 10.25 15.25
C MET A 19 18.92 9.69 16.20
N GLU A 20 18.56 8.42 16.07
CA GLU A 20 17.63 7.74 16.99
C GLU A 20 18.18 7.71 18.41
N GLN A 21 19.47 7.43 18.57
CA GLN A 21 20.12 7.44 19.86
C GLN A 21 20.18 8.87 20.49
N GLU A 22 20.28 9.90 19.66
CA GLU A 22 20.21 11.30 20.10
C GLU A 22 18.81 11.67 20.62
N LEU A 23 17.72 11.26 19.95
CA LEU A 23 16.36 11.54 20.40
C LEU A 23 16.03 10.80 21.70
N LEU A 24 16.39 9.53 21.83
CA LEU A 24 16.19 8.78 23.08
C LEU A 24 16.94 9.42 24.26
N GLN A 25 18.16 9.92 24.04
CA GLN A 25 18.91 10.65 25.07
C GLN A 25 18.28 11.99 25.44
N GLU A 26 17.70 12.71 24.45
CA GLU A 26 16.98 13.95 24.68
C GLU A 26 15.72 13.73 25.51
N ILE A 27 14.94 12.67 25.19
CA ILE A 27 13.78 12.24 25.96
C ILE A 27 14.18 11.91 27.42
N ALA A 28 15.21 11.07 27.58
CA ALA A 28 15.70 10.71 28.91
C ALA A 28 16.19 11.93 29.73
N SER A 29 16.94 12.83 29.08
CA SER A 29 17.41 14.07 29.71
C SER A 29 16.26 14.98 30.13
N TYR A 30 15.21 15.10 29.31
CA TYR A 30 14.02 15.86 29.70
C TYR A 30 13.36 15.27 30.94
N TRP A 31 13.06 13.95 30.88
CA TRP A 31 12.41 13.27 32.02
C TRP A 31 13.26 13.21 33.27
N GLY A 32 14.60 13.14 33.17
CA GLY A 32 15.53 13.25 34.30
C GLY A 32 15.35 14.59 35.05
N THR A 33 15.21 15.71 34.31
CA THR A 33 14.95 17.02 34.94
C THR A 33 13.56 17.13 35.57
N ARG A 34 12.63 16.24 35.18
CA ARG A 34 11.25 16.23 35.68
C ARG A 34 11.01 15.30 36.87
N ALA A 35 11.99 14.46 37.24
CA ALA A 35 11.80 13.39 38.21
C ALA A 35 11.23 13.89 39.58
N GLU A 36 11.72 15.00 40.09
CA GLU A 36 11.22 15.58 41.35
C GLU A 36 9.78 16.09 41.22
N GLY A 37 9.51 16.96 40.23
CA GLY A 37 8.17 17.54 40.04
C GLY A 37 7.12 16.48 39.68
N TYR A 38 7.50 15.43 38.93
CA TYR A 38 6.58 14.34 38.61
C TYR A 38 6.31 13.44 39.81
N SER A 39 7.30 13.30 40.73
CA SER A 39 7.11 12.62 42.02
C SER A 39 6.11 13.36 42.90
N GLU A 40 6.19 14.70 42.98
CA GLU A 40 5.24 15.50 43.77
C GLU A 40 3.78 15.33 43.26
N VAL A 41 3.58 15.23 41.93
CA VAL A 41 2.26 14.91 41.33
C VAL A 41 1.78 13.53 41.80
N ASN A 42 2.62 12.51 41.70
CA ASN A 42 2.29 11.16 42.17
C ASN A 42 1.98 11.11 43.68
N GLU A 43 2.70 11.87 44.51
CA GLU A 43 2.42 11.97 45.94
C GLU A 43 1.02 12.54 46.20
N LYS A 44 0.62 13.59 45.51
CA LYS A 44 -0.74 14.17 45.60
C LYS A 44 -1.80 13.13 45.20
N GLU A 45 -1.64 12.44 44.05
CA GLU A 45 -2.53 11.38 43.62
C GLU A 45 -2.67 10.24 44.65
N LEU A 46 -1.56 9.80 45.26
CA LEU A 46 -1.53 8.70 46.21
C LEU A 46 -2.08 9.07 47.60
N ALA A 47 -2.05 10.36 47.97
CA ALA A 47 -2.60 10.84 49.25
C ALA A 47 -4.12 10.92 49.26
N GLY A 48 -4.78 10.88 48.04
CA GLY A 48 -6.22 11.00 47.84
C GLY A 48 -6.92 9.67 47.62
N SER A 49 -8.20 9.77 47.23
CA SER A 49 -9.04 8.65 46.84
C SER A 49 -8.59 7.98 45.51
N GLN A 50 -7.72 8.63 44.75
CA GLN A 50 -7.22 8.14 43.46
C GLN A 50 -6.41 6.84 43.63
N ARG A 51 -5.68 6.67 44.76
CA ARG A 51 -4.98 5.42 45.04
C ARG A 51 -5.87 4.18 45.02
N GLU A 52 -7.01 4.25 45.72
CA GLU A 52 -7.98 3.15 45.77
C GLU A 52 -8.68 2.98 44.40
N ALA A 53 -8.99 4.08 43.70
CA ALA A 53 -9.60 4.06 42.36
C ALA A 53 -8.68 3.36 41.34
N TRP A 54 -7.39 3.69 41.34
CA TRP A 54 -6.41 3.03 40.46
C TRP A 54 -6.23 1.55 40.80
N LEU A 55 -6.12 1.18 42.08
CA LEU A 55 -6.03 -0.23 42.46
C LEU A 55 -7.23 -1.03 41.97
N HIS A 56 -8.43 -0.50 42.16
CA HIS A 56 -9.67 -1.13 41.71
C HIS A 56 -9.73 -1.31 40.20
N VAL A 57 -9.37 -0.24 39.46
CA VAL A 57 -9.28 -0.31 37.97
C VAL A 57 -8.30 -1.38 37.52
N LEU A 58 -7.12 -1.49 38.13
CA LEU A 58 -6.12 -2.48 37.77
C LEU A 58 -6.59 -3.91 38.09
N GLU A 59 -7.13 -4.15 39.31
CA GLU A 59 -7.58 -5.48 39.71
C GLU A 59 -8.74 -6.03 38.90
N GLU A 60 -9.65 -5.15 38.38
CA GLU A 60 -10.71 -5.53 37.47
C GLU A 60 -10.19 -6.07 36.11
N GLN A 61 -8.98 -5.62 35.72
CA GLN A 61 -8.41 -5.99 34.42
C GLN A 61 -7.47 -7.20 34.48
N PHE A 62 -7.06 -7.62 35.69
CA PHE A 62 -6.08 -8.69 35.86
C PHE A 62 -6.67 -10.08 35.55
N PRO A 63 -5.84 -11.02 35.06
CA PRO A 63 -6.28 -12.41 34.88
C PRO A 63 -6.56 -13.08 36.25
N GLU A 64 -7.45 -14.09 36.24
CA GLU A 64 -7.77 -14.88 37.43
C GLU A 64 -6.53 -15.66 37.92
N LYS A 65 -5.81 -15.13 38.87
CA LYS A 65 -4.60 -15.72 39.45
C LYS A 65 -4.39 -15.18 40.87
N LYS A 66 -3.76 -16.00 41.73
CA LYS A 66 -3.41 -15.55 43.08
C LYS A 66 -2.39 -14.43 43.02
N LYS A 67 -2.54 -13.42 43.88
CA LYS A 67 -1.68 -12.22 43.95
C LYS A 67 -0.19 -12.59 44.06
N GLU A 68 0.14 -13.55 44.92
CA GLU A 68 1.50 -13.98 45.23
C GLU A 68 2.19 -14.71 44.04
N GLU A 69 1.40 -15.26 43.14
CA GLU A 69 1.90 -15.98 41.95
C GLU A 69 1.92 -15.12 40.69
N MET A 70 1.30 -13.91 40.74
CA MET A 70 1.19 -13.01 39.64
C MET A 70 2.46 -12.19 39.44
N LYS A 71 3.06 -12.26 38.26
CA LYS A 71 4.23 -11.47 37.88
C LYS A 71 3.79 -10.26 37.06
N ILE A 72 4.01 -9.08 37.55
CA ILE A 72 3.62 -7.82 36.91
C ILE A 72 4.87 -7.09 36.47
N LEU A 73 4.85 -6.56 35.20
CA LEU A 73 5.85 -5.65 34.68
C LEU A 73 5.21 -4.27 34.51
N ASP A 74 5.78 -3.26 35.14
CA ASP A 74 5.44 -1.85 34.98
C ASP A 74 6.50 -1.17 34.11
N ILE A 75 6.13 -0.69 32.92
CA ILE A 75 7.03 -0.13 31.91
C ILE A 75 6.87 1.39 31.84
N GLY A 76 8.01 2.10 31.94
CA GLY A 76 8.03 3.55 32.11
C GLY A 76 7.50 3.93 33.50
N THR A 77 8.01 3.26 34.53
CA THR A 77 7.49 3.37 35.88
C THR A 77 7.61 4.78 36.48
N GLY A 78 8.48 5.61 35.91
CA GLY A 78 8.75 6.93 36.46
C GLY A 78 9.12 6.89 37.93
N PRO A 79 8.52 7.77 38.78
CA PRO A 79 8.79 7.78 40.22
C PRO A 79 8.14 6.62 41.01
N GLY A 80 7.62 5.57 40.33
CA GLY A 80 7.15 4.33 40.95
C GLY A 80 5.66 4.30 41.35
N PHE A 81 4.78 5.01 40.63
CA PHE A 81 3.35 5.13 40.97
C PHE A 81 2.63 3.80 41.13
N PHE A 82 2.63 2.95 40.09
CA PHE A 82 1.99 1.64 40.14
C PHE A 82 2.69 0.66 41.08
N PRO A 83 4.04 0.57 41.11
CA PRO A 83 4.73 -0.25 42.08
C PRO A 83 4.36 0.06 43.54
N MET A 84 4.16 1.33 43.90
CA MET A 84 3.72 1.70 45.27
C MET A 84 2.33 1.16 45.59
N ILE A 85 1.37 1.28 44.66
CA ILE A 85 -0.01 0.78 44.85
C ILE A 85 -0.03 -0.75 44.93
N LEU A 86 0.60 -1.41 43.96
CA LEU A 86 0.54 -2.86 43.78
C LEU A 86 1.31 -3.63 44.88
N SER A 87 2.49 -3.14 45.30
CA SER A 87 3.26 -3.78 46.36
C SER A 87 2.54 -3.79 47.71
N GLU A 88 1.85 -2.70 48.04
CA GLU A 88 1.02 -2.63 49.25
C GLU A 88 -0.22 -3.53 49.16
N ALA A 89 -0.78 -3.72 47.94
CA ALA A 89 -1.87 -4.64 47.72
C ALA A 89 -1.45 -6.13 47.72
N GLY A 90 -0.15 -6.42 47.77
CA GLY A 90 0.38 -7.78 47.89
C GLY A 90 1.00 -8.36 46.65
N TYR A 91 1.07 -7.62 45.55
CA TYR A 91 1.68 -8.08 44.31
C TYR A 91 3.21 -7.95 44.28
N THR A 92 3.85 -8.78 43.45
CA THR A 92 5.28 -8.64 43.13
C THR A 92 5.40 -7.94 41.76
N VAL A 93 6.15 -6.85 41.71
CA VAL A 93 6.29 -5.98 40.56
C VAL A 93 7.74 -5.89 40.11
N THR A 94 7.99 -6.12 38.83
CA THR A 94 9.20 -5.66 38.15
C THR A 94 8.88 -4.33 37.50
N ALA A 95 9.67 -3.29 37.75
CA ALA A 95 9.41 -1.95 37.25
C ALA A 95 10.64 -1.44 36.49
N VAL A 96 10.43 -0.97 35.27
CA VAL A 96 11.51 -0.53 34.39
C VAL A 96 11.30 0.92 33.94
N ASP A 97 12.41 1.65 33.86
CA ASP A 97 12.48 2.99 33.26
C ASP A 97 13.83 3.16 32.57
N TYR A 98 13.89 3.99 31.55
CA TYR A 98 15.16 4.28 30.89
C TYR A 98 15.98 5.34 31.62
N THR A 99 15.31 6.19 32.43
CA THR A 99 15.87 7.35 33.13
C THR A 99 16.32 6.97 34.51
N GLU A 100 17.61 7.12 34.82
CA GLU A 100 18.20 6.75 36.12
C GLU A 100 17.60 7.58 37.28
N GLU A 101 17.41 8.88 37.06
CA GLU A 101 16.84 9.80 38.05
C GLU A 101 15.40 9.42 38.42
N MET A 102 14.62 8.87 37.48
CA MET A 102 13.27 8.35 37.75
C MET A 102 13.35 7.12 38.66
N LEU A 103 14.26 6.20 38.39
CA LEU A 103 14.44 4.98 39.20
C LEU A 103 14.97 5.28 40.62
N GLU A 104 15.88 6.25 40.74
CA GLU A 104 16.33 6.71 42.05
C GLU A 104 15.16 7.28 42.88
N LYS A 105 14.30 8.09 42.21
CA LYS A 105 13.11 8.65 42.84
C LYS A 105 12.08 7.56 43.17
N ALA A 106 11.87 6.58 42.29
CA ALA A 106 11.00 5.43 42.57
C ALA A 106 11.47 4.65 43.80
N LYS A 107 12.77 4.42 43.95
CA LYS A 107 13.36 3.76 45.13
C LYS A 107 13.15 4.55 46.39
N GLU A 108 13.35 5.86 46.35
CA GLU A 108 13.09 6.77 47.49
C GLU A 108 11.61 6.69 47.91
N ASN A 109 10.69 6.82 46.95
CA ASN A 109 9.25 6.79 47.18
C ASN A 109 8.77 5.45 47.74
N LEU A 110 9.23 4.32 47.19
CA LEU A 110 8.93 3.00 47.71
C LEU A 110 9.35 2.86 49.17
N GLY A 111 10.55 3.36 49.54
CA GLY A 111 11.03 3.34 50.94
C GLY A 111 10.24 4.25 51.85
N LYS A 112 9.75 5.39 51.36
CA LYS A 112 9.05 6.41 52.14
C LYS A 112 7.55 6.12 52.32
N TYR A 113 6.88 5.64 51.27
CA TYR A 113 5.41 5.60 51.22
C TYR A 113 4.83 4.18 51.26
N THR A 114 5.65 3.12 51.28
CA THR A 114 5.16 1.74 51.31
C THR A 114 5.81 0.94 52.43
N LYS A 115 5.07 -0.04 52.95
CA LYS A 115 5.57 -0.97 53.97
C LYS A 115 6.39 -2.10 53.34
N TYR A 116 6.04 -2.58 52.20
CA TYR A 116 6.60 -3.76 51.55
C TYR A 116 7.23 -3.46 50.17
N GLY A 117 7.28 -2.22 49.74
CA GLY A 117 7.69 -1.85 48.38
C GLY A 117 9.09 -2.35 48.04
N LEU A 118 10.08 -2.10 48.91
CA LEU A 118 11.47 -2.53 48.67
C LEU A 118 11.66 -4.06 48.69
N GLU A 119 10.74 -4.81 49.28
CA GLU A 119 10.80 -6.27 49.32
C GLU A 119 10.09 -6.92 48.08
N ARG A 120 9.08 -6.24 47.51
CA ARG A 120 8.21 -6.76 46.47
C ARG A 120 8.42 -6.13 45.10
N VAL A 121 9.22 -5.07 45.00
CA VAL A 121 9.49 -4.35 43.77
C VAL A 121 10.96 -4.50 43.39
N THR A 122 11.18 -4.91 42.14
CA THR A 122 12.50 -4.91 41.53
C THR A 122 12.56 -3.78 40.51
N LEU A 123 13.45 -2.80 40.70
CA LEU A 123 13.70 -1.68 39.81
C LEU A 123 14.87 -2.02 38.87
N GLN A 124 14.71 -1.77 37.58
CA GLN A 124 15.75 -2.00 36.55
C GLN A 124 15.76 -0.88 35.52
N ARG A 125 16.95 -0.44 35.14
CA ARG A 125 17.09 0.49 34.00
C ARG A 125 16.99 -0.29 32.68
N MET A 126 16.04 0.09 31.84
CA MET A 126 15.79 -0.66 30.60
C MET A 126 15.04 0.20 29.57
N ASP A 127 15.32 -0.01 28.29
CA ASP A 127 14.55 0.57 27.18
C ASP A 127 13.24 -0.19 27.00
N ALA A 128 12.11 0.54 27.03
CA ALA A 128 10.77 -0.01 26.80
C ALA A 128 10.61 -0.68 25.43
N GLN A 129 11.44 -0.29 24.46
CA GLN A 129 11.42 -0.79 23.08
C GLN A 129 12.33 -2.01 22.86
N ASN A 130 13.15 -2.35 23.88
CA ASN A 130 14.08 -3.48 23.83
C ASN A 130 14.26 -4.11 25.21
N LEU A 131 13.34 -5.00 25.60
CA LEU A 131 13.30 -5.60 26.93
C LEU A 131 14.25 -6.81 27.04
N GLU A 132 15.10 -6.80 28.05
CA GLU A 132 16.08 -7.88 28.35
C GLU A 132 15.48 -9.08 29.09
N PHE A 133 14.14 -9.22 29.10
CA PHE A 133 13.46 -10.35 29.73
C PHE A 133 13.26 -11.50 28.72
N ALA A 134 13.23 -12.72 29.24
CA ALA A 134 12.87 -13.89 28.45
C ALA A 134 11.39 -13.80 27.97
N ASP A 135 11.10 -14.46 26.86
CA ASP A 135 9.74 -14.61 26.36
C ASP A 135 8.84 -15.19 27.48
N GLU A 136 7.56 -14.78 27.49
CA GLU A 136 6.52 -15.37 28.38
C GLU A 136 6.86 -15.34 29.88
N THR A 137 7.41 -14.23 30.33
CA THR A 137 7.84 -14.06 31.74
C THR A 137 6.73 -13.53 32.63
N PHE A 138 5.90 -12.60 32.16
CA PHE A 138 4.95 -11.85 32.97
C PHE A 138 3.50 -12.23 32.71
N ASP A 139 2.67 -12.17 33.72
CA ASP A 139 1.23 -12.38 33.64
C ASP A 139 0.49 -11.09 33.26
N VAL A 140 1.05 -9.94 33.67
CA VAL A 140 0.51 -8.59 33.35
C VAL A 140 1.65 -7.67 32.98
N VAL A 141 1.44 -6.87 31.92
CA VAL A 141 2.30 -5.74 31.56
C VAL A 141 1.46 -4.47 31.64
N ILE A 142 1.95 -3.45 32.33
CA ILE A 142 1.28 -2.17 32.54
C ILE A 142 2.16 -1.05 32.00
N SER A 143 1.57 -0.05 31.39
CA SER A 143 2.21 1.20 31.01
C SER A 143 1.26 2.37 31.23
N ARG A 144 1.79 3.52 31.68
CA ARG A 144 1.03 4.77 31.87
C ARG A 144 1.80 5.96 31.32
N ASN A 145 1.16 6.71 30.43
CA ASN A 145 1.71 7.94 29.84
C ASN A 145 3.10 7.79 29.20
N LEU A 146 3.37 6.61 28.60
CA LEU A 146 4.67 6.30 28.02
C LEU A 146 4.61 6.21 26.49
N THR A 147 3.60 5.49 25.95
CA THR A 147 3.62 5.05 24.55
C THR A 147 3.70 6.22 23.57
N TRP A 148 3.03 7.33 23.87
CA TRP A 148 3.02 8.53 23.04
C TRP A 148 4.43 9.12 22.79
N ASN A 149 5.37 8.85 23.71
CA ASN A 149 6.73 9.42 23.77
C ASN A 149 7.80 8.48 23.19
N LEU A 150 7.42 7.35 22.62
CA LEU A 150 8.35 6.37 22.07
C LEU A 150 8.69 6.66 20.61
N GLU A 151 9.96 6.44 20.25
CA GLU A 151 10.45 6.56 18.87
C GLU A 151 9.91 5.44 17.97
N LYS A 152 9.82 4.22 18.52
CA LYS A 152 9.41 2.99 17.84
C LYS A 152 8.30 2.28 18.63
N PRO A 153 7.10 2.88 18.73
CA PRO A 153 6.03 2.33 19.57
C PRO A 153 5.51 0.97 19.08
N GLU A 154 5.61 0.66 17.79
CA GLU A 154 5.29 -0.67 17.26
C GLU A 154 6.25 -1.74 17.79
N GLN A 155 7.56 -1.43 17.86
CA GLN A 155 8.57 -2.32 18.43
C GLN A 155 8.34 -2.51 19.94
N ALA A 156 7.95 -1.46 20.63
CA ALA A 156 7.62 -1.55 22.06
C ALA A 156 6.46 -2.53 22.30
N TYR A 157 5.36 -2.41 21.54
CA TYR A 157 4.24 -3.35 21.63
C TYR A 157 4.65 -4.80 21.30
N GLN A 158 5.53 -5.01 20.31
CA GLN A 158 6.07 -6.34 20.01
C GLN A 158 6.82 -6.93 21.20
N GLU A 159 7.69 -6.15 21.86
CA GLU A 159 8.43 -6.57 23.03
C GLU A 159 7.52 -6.82 24.24
N TRP A 160 6.54 -5.97 24.47
CA TRP A 160 5.58 -6.12 25.56
C TRP A 160 4.73 -7.41 25.37
N MET A 161 4.29 -7.67 24.15
CA MET A 161 3.57 -8.91 23.82
C MET A 161 4.49 -10.14 23.88
N ARG A 162 5.79 -10.00 23.54
CA ARG A 162 6.77 -11.09 23.63
C ARG A 162 6.94 -11.56 25.09
N VAL A 163 7.12 -10.62 26.00
CA VAL A 163 7.37 -10.94 27.41
C VAL A 163 6.12 -11.36 28.18
N LEU A 164 4.92 -11.10 27.67
CA LEU A 164 3.66 -11.61 28.22
C LEU A 164 3.54 -13.11 28.02
N LYS A 165 3.08 -13.81 29.05
CA LYS A 165 2.66 -15.20 28.96
C LYS A 165 1.40 -15.37 28.14
N PRO A 166 1.16 -16.56 27.57
CA PRO A 166 -0.16 -16.92 27.04
C PRO A 166 -1.26 -16.70 28.09
N GLY A 167 -2.36 -16.05 27.71
CA GLY A 167 -3.41 -15.61 28.64
C GLY A 167 -3.05 -14.40 29.51
N GLY A 168 -1.87 -13.83 29.33
CA GLY A 168 -1.45 -12.61 30.03
C GLY A 168 -2.08 -11.35 29.41
N VAL A 169 -2.12 -10.26 30.17
CA VAL A 169 -2.82 -9.03 29.83
C VAL A 169 -1.86 -7.84 29.77
N LEU A 170 -1.95 -7.07 28.69
CA LEU A 170 -1.36 -5.74 28.54
C LEU A 170 -2.40 -4.68 28.90
N LEU A 171 -2.01 -3.71 29.75
CA LEU A 171 -2.80 -2.54 30.11
C LEU A 171 -1.99 -1.28 29.78
N ASN A 172 -2.42 -0.55 28.75
CA ASN A 172 -1.80 0.73 28.37
C ASN A 172 -2.77 1.88 28.63
N PHE A 173 -2.41 2.73 29.59
CA PHE A 173 -3.11 3.97 29.93
C PHE A 173 -2.38 5.15 29.30
N ASP A 174 -2.99 5.84 28.32
CA ASP A 174 -2.34 6.94 27.62
C ASP A 174 -3.36 7.97 27.09
N ALA A 175 -2.89 9.03 26.46
CA ALA A 175 -3.73 10.06 25.84
C ALA A 175 -3.08 10.62 24.57
N ASN A 176 -3.84 11.41 23.80
CA ASN A 176 -3.33 12.15 22.64
C ASN A 176 -2.69 13.48 23.09
N TRP A 177 -1.65 13.44 23.93
CA TRP A 177 -1.09 14.58 24.65
C TRP A 177 -0.73 15.79 23.80
N TYR A 178 -0.18 15.57 22.60
CA TYR A 178 0.32 16.62 21.71
C TYR A 178 -0.37 16.63 20.35
N GLY A 179 -1.55 16.06 20.23
CA GLY A 179 -2.35 16.07 19.00
C GLY A 179 -2.71 17.49 18.53
N TYR A 180 -2.75 18.46 19.46
CA TYR A 180 -2.99 19.87 19.16
C TYR A 180 -1.90 20.53 18.30
N LEU A 181 -0.71 19.91 18.19
CA LEU A 181 0.35 20.38 17.30
C LEU A 181 0.07 20.13 15.81
N TYR A 182 -0.91 19.26 15.51
CA TYR A 182 -1.18 18.75 14.17
C TYR A 182 -2.64 18.94 13.71
N ASP A 183 -3.53 19.35 14.61
CA ASP A 183 -4.97 19.46 14.35
C ASP A 183 -5.49 20.77 14.96
N GLU A 184 -6.13 21.62 14.15
CA GLU A 184 -6.60 22.94 14.58
C GLU A 184 -7.79 22.86 15.56
N GLU A 185 -8.71 21.88 15.41
CA GLU A 185 -9.82 21.69 16.34
C GLU A 185 -9.29 21.25 17.73
N LYS A 186 -8.31 20.36 17.76
CA LYS A 186 -7.63 19.96 19.00
C LYS A 186 -6.90 21.12 19.65
N LYS A 187 -6.32 22.00 18.83
CA LYS A 187 -5.63 23.21 19.31
C LYS A 187 -6.60 24.20 19.95
N GLU A 188 -7.72 24.48 19.29
CA GLU A 188 -8.77 25.33 19.85
C GLU A 188 -9.29 24.77 21.19
N ALA A 189 -9.50 23.44 21.27
CA ALA A 189 -9.92 22.78 22.51
C ALA A 189 -8.87 22.89 23.62
N TYR A 190 -7.59 22.69 23.29
CA TYR A 190 -6.46 22.85 24.22
C TYR A 190 -6.38 24.29 24.75
N GLU A 191 -6.47 25.30 23.88
CA GLU A 191 -6.44 26.71 24.28
C GLU A 191 -7.65 27.06 25.17
N ALA A 192 -8.82 26.48 24.90
CA ALA A 192 -10.01 26.65 25.74
C ALA A 192 -9.84 26.06 27.14
N ASP A 193 -9.12 24.95 27.29
CA ASP A 193 -8.80 24.36 28.59
C ASP A 193 -7.82 25.23 29.37
N ARG A 194 -6.74 25.73 28.74
CA ARG A 194 -5.79 26.65 29.36
C ARG A 194 -6.50 27.89 29.92
N LYS A 195 -7.44 28.43 29.16
CA LYS A 195 -8.24 29.57 29.59
C LYS A 195 -9.14 29.26 30.81
N LYS A 196 -9.76 28.08 30.87
CA LYS A 196 -10.58 27.67 32.02
C LYS A 196 -9.73 27.46 33.27
N VAL A 197 -8.54 26.86 33.15
CA VAL A 197 -7.58 26.67 34.23
C VAL A 197 -7.16 28.02 34.83
N GLU A 198 -6.86 29.01 33.98
CA GLU A 198 -6.53 30.38 34.39
C GLU A 198 -7.72 31.06 35.08
N GLU A 199 -8.93 31.00 34.49
CA GLU A 199 -10.15 31.59 35.07
C GLU A 199 -10.49 31.03 36.45
N GLN A 200 -10.17 29.75 36.73
CA GLN A 200 -10.41 29.07 38.00
C GLN A 200 -9.23 29.17 38.97
N GLN A 201 -8.13 29.85 38.59
CA GLN A 201 -6.89 29.99 39.35
C GLN A 201 -6.31 28.66 39.83
N LEU A 202 -6.38 27.62 38.99
CA LEU A 202 -5.76 26.32 39.24
C LEU A 202 -4.32 26.29 38.72
N ASP A 203 -3.51 25.36 39.24
CA ASP A 203 -2.18 25.09 38.71
C ASP A 203 -2.30 24.60 37.26
N ASP A 204 -1.62 25.27 36.31
CA ASP A 204 -1.56 24.85 34.92
C ASP A 204 -0.47 23.79 34.76
N HIS A 205 -0.88 22.55 34.55
CA HIS A 205 0.05 21.42 34.49
C HIS A 205 0.97 21.43 33.27
N TYR A 206 0.65 22.17 32.22
CA TYR A 206 1.51 22.35 31.05
C TYR A 206 2.53 23.49 31.25
N LEU A 207 2.11 24.61 31.82
CA LEU A 207 2.97 25.78 31.98
C LEU A 207 4.01 25.63 33.09
N CYS A 208 3.83 24.73 34.05
CA CYS A 208 4.86 24.40 35.06
C CYS A 208 5.98 23.52 34.51
N THR A 209 6.04 23.29 33.18
CA THR A 209 7.04 22.47 32.51
C THR A 209 7.79 23.27 31.45
N ASP A 210 8.92 22.75 30.95
CA ASP A 210 9.56 23.26 29.74
C ASP A 210 8.76 22.77 28.50
N ILE A 211 7.63 23.47 28.26
CA ILE A 211 6.69 23.08 27.22
C ILE A 211 7.31 23.13 25.82
N ASP A 212 8.16 24.15 25.55
CA ASP A 212 8.80 24.31 24.25
C ASP A 212 9.72 23.12 23.94
N ARG A 213 10.48 22.68 24.92
CA ARG A 213 11.35 21.49 24.77
C ARG A 213 10.53 20.22 24.56
N MET A 214 9.43 20.07 25.29
CA MET A 214 8.57 18.89 25.15
C MET A 214 7.83 18.87 23.83
N GLU A 215 7.33 20.00 23.35
CA GLU A 215 6.73 20.10 22.01
C GLU A 215 7.73 19.76 20.89
N ASN A 216 9.00 20.17 21.05
CA ASN A 216 10.06 19.81 20.11
C ASN A 216 10.32 18.29 20.08
N ILE A 217 10.26 17.61 21.22
CA ILE A 217 10.29 16.14 21.28
C ILE A 217 9.03 15.56 20.62
N ALA A 218 7.84 16.06 20.99
CA ALA A 218 6.57 15.60 20.47
C ALA A 218 6.45 15.67 18.94
N ARG A 219 7.11 16.66 18.31
CA ARG A 219 7.17 16.78 16.84
C ARG A 219 8.05 15.71 16.17
N GLN A 220 8.92 15.04 16.93
CA GLN A 220 9.85 14.03 16.42
C GLN A 220 9.36 12.60 16.65
N VAL A 221 8.43 12.39 17.59
CA VAL A 221 7.87 11.07 17.88
C VAL A 221 6.59 10.80 17.05
N PRO A 222 6.39 9.57 16.57
CA PRO A 222 5.36 9.29 15.56
C PRO A 222 3.93 9.44 16.08
N LEU A 223 3.67 9.13 17.36
CA LEU A 223 2.30 9.03 17.88
C LEU A 223 1.61 10.36 18.16
N SER A 224 2.36 11.45 18.22
CA SER A 224 1.77 12.79 18.42
C SER A 224 0.85 13.21 17.25
N ALA A 225 1.11 12.70 16.05
CA ALA A 225 0.30 12.97 14.84
C ALA A 225 -0.74 11.89 14.54
N MET A 226 -0.83 10.84 15.37
CA MET A 226 -1.70 9.69 15.11
C MET A 226 -2.99 9.75 15.93
N GLU A 227 -4.09 9.21 15.37
CA GLU A 227 -5.35 9.05 16.12
C GLU A 227 -5.26 7.82 17.04
N ARG A 228 -5.30 8.06 18.34
CA ARG A 228 -5.27 7.05 19.38
C ARG A 228 -6.60 7.02 20.15
N PRO A 229 -7.08 5.88 20.63
CA PRO A 229 -6.45 4.55 20.66
C PRO A 229 -6.64 3.71 19.37
N ALA A 230 -7.17 4.27 18.29
CA ALA A 230 -7.39 3.51 17.05
C ALA A 230 -6.09 2.95 16.45
N TRP A 231 -5.00 3.72 16.51
CA TRP A 231 -3.68 3.25 16.09
C TRP A 231 -3.18 2.08 16.96
N ASP A 232 -3.34 2.18 18.28
CA ASP A 232 -2.92 1.14 19.24
C ASP A 232 -3.65 -0.18 18.97
N THR A 233 -4.96 -0.12 18.78
CA THR A 233 -5.80 -1.28 18.48
C THR A 233 -5.31 -1.98 17.22
N LYS A 234 -5.09 -1.21 16.14
CA LYS A 234 -4.62 -1.75 14.86
C LYS A 234 -3.25 -2.45 14.96
N VAL A 235 -2.32 -1.88 15.72
CA VAL A 235 -1.00 -2.50 15.93
C VAL A 235 -1.13 -3.79 16.73
N LEU A 236 -1.88 -3.77 17.84
CA LEU A 236 -2.08 -4.93 18.70
C LEU A 236 -2.83 -6.07 17.99
N GLU A 237 -3.80 -5.77 17.11
CA GLU A 237 -4.47 -6.77 16.27
C GLU A 237 -3.45 -7.56 15.41
N SER A 238 -2.41 -6.88 14.92
CA SER A 238 -1.34 -7.51 14.15
C SER A 238 -0.39 -8.37 14.98
N LEU A 239 -0.43 -8.24 16.32
CA LEU A 239 0.49 -8.90 17.26
C LEU A 239 -0.10 -10.14 17.96
N GLY A 240 -1.23 -10.64 17.48
CA GLY A 240 -1.77 -11.92 17.94
C GLY A 240 -2.46 -11.90 19.27
N VAL A 241 -3.14 -10.84 19.59
CA VAL A 241 -4.04 -10.76 20.73
C VAL A 241 -5.35 -11.49 20.41
N CYS A 242 -5.96 -12.10 21.40
CA CYS A 242 -7.26 -12.76 21.25
C CYS A 242 -8.43 -11.84 21.61
N SER A 243 -8.15 -10.76 22.36
CA SER A 243 -9.15 -9.79 22.79
C SER A 243 -8.50 -8.42 22.95
N ILE A 244 -9.12 -7.38 22.37
CA ILE A 244 -8.78 -5.99 22.59
C ILE A 244 -10.02 -5.24 23.07
N GLN A 245 -9.87 -4.48 24.14
CA GLN A 245 -10.91 -3.61 24.67
C GLN A 245 -10.33 -2.21 24.88
N THR A 246 -11.08 -1.20 24.53
CA THR A 246 -10.71 0.20 24.73
C THR A 246 -11.74 0.88 25.63
N ASP A 247 -11.25 1.64 26.61
CA ASP A 247 -12.09 2.51 27.45
C ASP A 247 -11.60 3.96 27.32
N SER A 248 -12.29 4.77 26.53
CA SER A 248 -12.02 6.19 26.35
C SER A 248 -12.55 7.09 27.48
N GLU A 249 -13.24 6.50 28.48
CA GLU A 249 -13.77 7.21 29.62
C GLU A 249 -13.09 6.83 30.95
N ILE A 250 -12.01 6.06 30.94
CA ILE A 250 -11.30 5.58 32.12
C ILE A 250 -10.86 6.74 33.03
N TRP A 251 -10.51 7.89 32.44
CA TRP A 251 -10.14 9.11 33.19
C TRP A 251 -11.23 9.58 34.16
N LYS A 252 -12.51 9.34 33.90
CA LYS A 252 -13.61 9.68 34.81
C LYS A 252 -13.55 8.91 36.12
N ARG A 253 -12.88 7.76 36.12
CA ARG A 253 -12.74 6.89 37.31
C ARG A 253 -11.52 7.23 38.16
N VAL A 254 -10.45 7.74 37.53
CA VAL A 254 -9.11 7.84 38.17
C VAL A 254 -8.61 9.28 38.33
N TRP A 255 -9.11 10.26 37.55
CA TRP A 255 -8.68 11.65 37.64
C TRP A 255 -9.40 12.44 38.71
N SER A 256 -8.69 13.36 39.36
CA SER A 256 -9.24 14.41 40.20
C SER A 256 -10.01 15.43 39.39
N GLU A 257 -10.75 16.31 40.06
CA GLU A 257 -11.45 17.43 39.38
C GLU A 257 -10.47 18.38 38.69
N GLU A 258 -9.32 18.63 39.29
CA GLU A 258 -8.26 19.49 38.75
C GLU A 258 -7.65 18.91 37.48
N GLU A 259 -7.35 17.61 37.45
CA GLU A 259 -6.88 16.90 36.25
C GLU A 259 -7.90 16.90 35.13
N ARG A 260 -9.19 16.69 35.45
CA ARG A 260 -10.28 16.76 34.47
C ARG A 260 -10.40 18.13 33.80
N LEU A 261 -10.07 19.21 34.49
CA LEU A 261 -10.06 20.55 33.91
C LEU A 261 -8.79 20.83 33.11
N ASN A 262 -7.64 20.36 33.59
CA ASN A 262 -6.36 20.54 32.91
C ASN A 262 -6.27 19.77 31.59
N TYR A 263 -6.90 18.60 31.52
CA TYR A 263 -6.74 17.65 30.43
C TYR A 263 -8.06 17.30 29.68
N ALA A 264 -9.05 18.18 29.73
CA ALA A 264 -10.35 17.92 29.13
C ALA A 264 -10.28 17.66 27.62
N SER A 265 -9.36 18.34 26.89
CA SER A 265 -9.11 18.16 25.47
C SER A 265 -8.23 16.94 25.13
N THR A 266 -7.57 16.35 26.13
CA THR A 266 -6.69 15.20 25.98
C THR A 266 -7.06 14.08 26.96
N PRO A 267 -8.29 13.53 26.90
CA PRO A 267 -8.76 12.56 27.88
C PRO A 267 -7.95 11.25 27.78
N MET A 268 -7.60 10.70 28.95
CA MET A 268 -6.93 9.41 29.04
C MET A 268 -7.84 8.27 28.57
N PHE A 269 -7.28 7.34 27.83
CA PHE A 269 -7.90 6.07 27.46
C PHE A 269 -7.12 4.88 28.04
N LEU A 270 -7.81 3.75 28.17
CA LEU A 270 -7.21 2.44 28.41
C LEU A 270 -7.29 1.60 27.15
N VAL A 271 -6.20 0.95 26.79
CA VAL A 271 -6.17 -0.18 25.87
C VAL A 271 -5.82 -1.43 26.66
N ARG A 272 -6.74 -2.39 26.75
CA ARG A 272 -6.54 -3.72 27.32
C ARG A 272 -6.40 -4.73 26.18
N ALA A 273 -5.29 -5.47 26.15
CA ALA A 273 -5.07 -6.52 25.18
C ALA A 273 -4.70 -7.83 25.87
N GLU A 274 -5.27 -8.95 25.44
CA GLU A 274 -4.99 -10.27 26.02
C GLU A 274 -4.26 -11.14 24.99
N LYS A 275 -3.09 -11.67 25.39
CA LYS A 275 -2.30 -12.58 24.57
C LYS A 275 -2.99 -13.94 24.47
N SER A 276 -3.16 -14.47 23.25
CA SER A 276 -3.79 -15.77 23.05
C SER A 276 -3.08 -16.88 23.84
N ALA A 277 -3.85 -17.72 24.49
CA ALA A 277 -3.36 -18.92 25.16
C ALA A 277 -2.99 -20.07 24.20
N GLU A 278 -3.27 -19.91 22.89
CA GLU A 278 -3.04 -20.95 21.91
C GLU A 278 -1.54 -21.13 21.61
N GLN A 279 -1.01 -22.30 21.95
CA GLN A 279 0.40 -22.67 21.82
C GLN A 279 0.72 -23.46 20.55
N SER A 280 -0.29 -23.85 19.79
CA SER A 280 -0.12 -24.62 18.57
C SER A 280 -1.27 -24.35 17.59
N PHE A 281 -1.01 -24.59 16.32
CA PHE A 281 -2.01 -24.55 15.25
C PHE A 281 -2.19 -25.94 14.69
N GLN A 282 -3.44 -26.40 14.56
CA GLN A 282 -3.78 -27.68 13.99
C GLN A 282 -4.50 -27.52 12.66
N LEU A 283 -4.05 -28.24 11.63
CA LEU A 283 -4.73 -28.33 10.31
C LEU A 283 -4.71 -29.78 9.82
N GLY A 284 -5.89 -30.34 9.53
CA GLY A 284 -6.00 -31.77 9.21
C GLY A 284 -5.44 -32.62 10.35
N ASP A 285 -4.56 -33.55 10.02
CA ASP A 285 -3.84 -34.43 10.94
C ASP A 285 -2.54 -33.83 11.52
N VAL A 286 -2.16 -32.62 11.10
CA VAL A 286 -0.91 -31.97 11.50
C VAL A 286 -1.13 -30.90 12.58
N THR A 287 -0.31 -30.94 13.64
CA THR A 287 -0.23 -29.91 14.69
C THR A 287 1.17 -29.32 14.73
N VAL A 288 1.28 -27.99 14.66
CA VAL A 288 2.55 -27.24 14.66
C VAL A 288 2.58 -26.28 15.84
N ARG A 289 3.63 -26.33 16.65
CA ARG A 289 3.79 -25.41 17.78
C ARG A 289 4.20 -24.02 17.35
N ARG A 290 3.94 -23.03 18.20
CA ARG A 290 4.41 -21.67 17.97
C ARG A 290 5.94 -21.62 17.86
N GLY A 291 6.44 -20.87 16.88
CA GLY A 291 7.87 -20.82 16.55
C GLY A 291 8.38 -21.95 15.67
N GLU A 292 7.50 -22.87 15.26
CA GLU A 292 7.86 -24.04 14.43
C GLU A 292 7.27 -23.96 13.04
N LYS A 293 7.85 -24.76 12.15
CA LYS A 293 7.43 -24.91 10.75
C LYS A 293 7.30 -26.37 10.38
N TYR A 294 6.23 -26.72 9.70
CA TYR A 294 6.00 -28.04 9.12
C TYR A 294 6.02 -27.94 7.59
N GLN A 295 6.65 -28.92 6.94
CA GLN A 295 6.56 -29.12 5.50
C GLN A 295 6.35 -30.61 5.21
N GLY A 296 5.26 -30.96 4.53
CA GLY A 296 4.91 -32.33 4.21
C GLY A 296 3.48 -32.45 3.72
N ASP A 297 3.01 -33.68 3.61
CA ASP A 297 1.63 -33.96 3.27
C ASP A 297 0.72 -33.72 4.48
N ILE A 298 -0.44 -33.10 4.26
CA ILE A 298 -1.48 -32.83 5.26
C ILE A 298 -2.72 -33.59 4.83
N SER A 299 -3.25 -34.42 5.74
CA SER A 299 -4.42 -35.27 5.49
C SER A 299 -5.70 -34.62 5.98
N PHE A 300 -6.73 -34.66 5.15
CA PHE A 300 -8.09 -34.18 5.42
C PHE A 300 -9.10 -35.29 5.16
N ALA A 301 -10.35 -35.11 5.60
CA ALA A 301 -11.45 -36.05 5.41
C ALA A 301 -11.08 -37.47 5.83
N ASN A 302 -10.47 -37.63 7.03
CA ASN A 302 -9.98 -38.89 7.58
C ASN A 302 -8.99 -39.67 6.68
N GLY A 303 -8.19 -38.95 5.89
CA GLY A 303 -7.15 -39.49 5.03
C GLY A 303 -7.55 -39.66 3.56
N ASP A 304 -8.80 -39.38 3.19
CA ASP A 304 -9.25 -39.44 1.80
C ASP A 304 -8.61 -38.39 0.89
N ILE A 305 -8.19 -37.29 1.47
CA ILE A 305 -7.57 -36.16 0.74
C ILE A 305 -6.23 -35.86 1.38
N VAL A 306 -5.17 -35.90 0.57
CA VAL A 306 -3.79 -35.62 1.01
C VAL A 306 -3.18 -34.55 0.13
N LEU A 307 -2.85 -33.41 0.73
CA LEU A 307 -2.34 -32.23 0.02
C LEU A 307 -0.91 -31.88 0.48
N PRO A 308 0.01 -31.57 -0.45
CA PRO A 308 1.34 -31.11 -0.11
C PRO A 308 1.25 -29.69 0.48
N GLY A 309 1.65 -29.51 1.72
CA GLY A 309 1.49 -28.25 2.44
C GLY A 309 2.71 -27.80 3.22
N THR A 310 2.65 -26.56 3.66
CA THR A 310 3.55 -25.96 4.64
C THR A 310 2.71 -25.18 5.65
N ILE A 311 3.00 -25.35 6.93
CA ILE A 311 2.40 -24.59 8.03
C ILE A 311 3.53 -23.89 8.75
N ILE A 312 3.47 -22.56 8.84
CA ILE A 312 4.47 -21.72 9.49
C ILE A 312 3.78 -21.01 10.65
N CYS A 313 4.09 -21.42 11.87
CA CYS A 313 3.55 -20.79 13.08
C CYS A 313 4.58 -19.81 13.64
N GLY A 314 4.23 -18.52 13.64
CA GLY A 314 5.04 -17.50 14.32
C GLY A 314 5.10 -17.72 15.83
N LYS A 315 6.09 -17.17 16.48
CA LYS A 315 6.19 -17.20 17.96
C LYS A 315 5.01 -16.47 18.61
N LEU A 316 4.61 -15.34 18.01
CA LEU A 316 3.43 -14.61 18.46
C LEU A 316 2.18 -15.18 17.77
N PRO A 317 1.10 -15.42 18.52
CA PRO A 317 -0.19 -15.77 17.95
C PRO A 317 -0.74 -14.61 17.12
N GLY A 318 -1.70 -14.86 16.25
CA GLY A 318 -2.31 -13.85 15.37
C GLY A 318 -3.18 -14.48 14.32
N LYS A 319 -3.51 -13.69 13.32
CA LYS A 319 -4.33 -14.07 12.18
C LYS A 319 -3.70 -15.21 11.37
N THR A 320 -4.54 -15.96 10.66
CA THR A 320 -4.12 -17.03 9.77
C THR A 320 -4.30 -16.64 8.31
N MET A 321 -3.21 -16.71 7.55
CA MET A 321 -3.21 -16.56 6.09
C MET A 321 -3.19 -17.93 5.43
N LEU A 322 -4.12 -18.18 4.52
CA LEU A 322 -4.07 -19.30 3.57
C LEU A 322 -3.51 -18.81 2.22
N ILE A 323 -2.58 -19.57 1.65
CA ILE A 323 -2.08 -19.38 0.29
C ILE A 323 -2.25 -20.70 -0.45
N THR A 324 -2.89 -20.66 -1.61
CA THR A 324 -3.09 -21.85 -2.44
C THR A 324 -2.51 -21.69 -3.83
N GLY A 325 -2.02 -22.78 -4.39
CA GLY A 325 -1.69 -22.92 -5.80
C GLY A 325 -2.30 -24.21 -6.34
N GLY A 326 -2.43 -24.29 -7.67
CA GLY A 326 -2.87 -25.50 -8.34
C GLY A 326 -4.32 -25.90 -8.06
N VAL A 327 -5.21 -24.94 -7.85
CA VAL A 327 -6.66 -25.12 -8.00
C VAL A 327 -6.95 -25.65 -9.40
N HIS A 328 -6.32 -25.03 -10.38
CA HIS A 328 -6.15 -25.55 -11.72
C HIS A 328 -4.72 -26.07 -11.87
N SER A 329 -4.58 -27.34 -12.23
CA SER A 329 -3.29 -28.02 -12.18
C SER A 329 -2.33 -27.68 -13.32
N GLY A 330 -2.80 -27.03 -14.37
CA GLY A 330 -2.01 -26.51 -15.49
C GLY A 330 -1.39 -25.13 -15.25
N GLU A 331 -1.69 -24.50 -14.11
CA GLU A 331 -1.27 -23.14 -13.77
C GLU A 331 -0.01 -23.17 -12.89
N TYR A 332 1.15 -23.21 -13.54
CA TYR A 332 2.40 -23.58 -12.86
C TYR A 332 3.06 -22.45 -12.07
N VAL A 333 2.82 -21.18 -12.40
CA VAL A 333 3.45 -20.02 -11.72
C VAL A 333 3.09 -20.03 -10.22
N GLY A 334 1.78 -20.10 -9.90
CA GLY A 334 1.30 -20.12 -8.51
C GLY A 334 1.74 -21.36 -7.75
N ILE A 335 1.79 -22.54 -8.40
CA ILE A 335 2.30 -23.78 -7.81
C ILE A 335 3.78 -23.62 -7.40
N GLN A 336 4.62 -23.14 -8.31
CA GLN A 336 6.04 -22.96 -8.03
C GLN A 336 6.27 -21.86 -6.99
N ALA A 337 5.50 -20.79 -7.03
CA ALA A 337 5.56 -19.74 -6.01
C ALA A 337 5.23 -20.29 -4.60
N CYS A 338 4.19 -21.13 -4.49
CA CYS A 338 3.84 -21.82 -3.23
C CYS A 338 4.96 -22.73 -2.72
N VAL A 339 5.64 -23.46 -3.61
CA VAL A 339 6.76 -24.33 -3.25
C VAL A 339 7.90 -23.52 -2.68
N GLU A 340 8.30 -22.43 -3.36
CA GLU A 340 9.42 -21.58 -2.94
C GLU A 340 9.10 -20.76 -1.68
N LEU A 341 7.90 -20.16 -1.58
CA LEU A 341 7.44 -19.47 -0.38
C LEU A 341 7.44 -20.41 0.83
N GLY A 342 6.97 -21.66 0.63
CA GLY A 342 7.02 -22.67 1.68
C GLY A 342 8.43 -22.94 2.18
N ALA A 343 9.45 -22.87 1.34
CA ALA A 343 10.85 -23.01 1.74
C ALA A 343 11.41 -21.73 2.41
N GLU A 344 11.10 -20.55 1.86
CA GLU A 344 11.72 -19.26 2.23
C GLU A 344 11.14 -18.64 3.50
N LEU A 345 9.83 -18.71 3.73
CA LEU A 345 9.19 -18.07 4.87
C LEU A 345 9.59 -18.75 6.19
N GLN A 346 9.90 -17.93 7.22
CA GLN A 346 10.46 -18.40 8.48
C GLN A 346 9.55 -18.04 9.67
N PRO A 347 9.42 -18.93 10.68
CA PRO A 347 8.62 -18.68 11.87
C PRO A 347 9.04 -17.44 12.67
N GLU A 348 10.34 -17.14 12.70
CA GLU A 348 10.92 -16.02 13.46
C GLU A 348 10.47 -14.66 12.95
N LYS A 349 10.07 -14.58 11.67
CA LYS A 349 9.56 -13.38 11.03
C LYS A 349 8.04 -13.34 10.91
N THR A 350 7.38 -14.42 11.30
CA THR A 350 5.93 -14.59 11.17
C THR A 350 5.21 -14.19 12.46
N VAL A 351 4.14 -13.44 12.32
CA VAL A 351 3.14 -13.19 13.37
C VAL A 351 1.84 -13.90 12.94
N GLY A 352 1.26 -14.69 13.85
CA GLY A 352 0.14 -15.57 13.51
C GLY A 352 0.58 -16.83 12.80
N THR A 353 -0.18 -17.27 11.80
CA THR A 353 0.06 -18.52 11.08
C THR A 353 -0.04 -18.31 9.56
N ILE A 354 0.88 -18.90 8.82
CA ILE A 354 0.80 -18.96 7.35
C ILE A 354 0.66 -20.41 6.93
N VAL A 355 -0.41 -20.73 6.23
CA VAL A 355 -0.70 -22.03 5.64
C VAL A 355 -0.53 -21.94 4.13
N ILE A 356 0.27 -22.83 3.54
CA ILE A 356 0.47 -22.89 2.11
C ILE A 356 0.08 -24.30 1.64
N LEU A 357 -0.96 -24.41 0.80
CA LEU A 357 -1.32 -25.65 0.11
C LEU A 357 -0.86 -25.54 -1.34
N LYS A 358 0.15 -26.33 -1.70
CA LYS A 358 0.98 -26.10 -2.89
C LYS A 358 0.31 -26.52 -4.19
N VAL A 359 -0.46 -27.61 -4.15
CA VAL A 359 -1.16 -28.17 -5.31
C VAL A 359 -2.50 -28.73 -4.82
N LEU A 360 -3.58 -27.99 -4.99
CA LEU A 360 -4.91 -28.45 -4.54
C LEU A 360 -5.43 -29.60 -5.40
N ASN A 361 -5.38 -29.46 -6.73
CA ASN A 361 -5.78 -30.54 -7.64
C ASN A 361 -4.58 -31.44 -7.98
N ARG A 362 -4.01 -32.08 -6.95
CA ARG A 362 -2.83 -32.94 -7.09
C ARG A 362 -3.03 -34.12 -8.07
N PRO A 363 -4.16 -34.84 -8.10
CA PRO A 363 -4.36 -35.93 -9.06
C PRO A 363 -4.28 -35.45 -10.53
N ALA A 364 -4.89 -34.30 -10.85
CA ALA A 364 -4.82 -33.75 -12.19
C ALA A 364 -3.39 -33.28 -12.55
N PHE A 365 -2.66 -32.69 -11.60
CA PHE A 365 -1.28 -32.25 -11.78
C PHE A 365 -0.34 -33.43 -12.11
N GLU A 366 -0.40 -34.51 -11.32
CA GLU A 366 0.43 -35.70 -11.52
C GLU A 366 0.13 -36.44 -12.83
N ASN A 367 -1.08 -36.27 -13.40
CA ASN A 367 -1.52 -36.89 -14.65
C ASN A 367 -1.58 -35.94 -15.87
N ARG A 368 -1.18 -34.64 -15.70
CA ARG A 368 -1.25 -33.60 -16.74
C ARG A 368 -2.65 -33.44 -17.33
N ALA A 369 -3.67 -33.44 -16.47
CA ALA A 369 -5.08 -33.42 -16.90
C ALA A 369 -5.64 -31.98 -17.05
N GLY A 370 -4.77 -30.94 -16.97
CA GLY A 370 -5.17 -29.53 -17.09
C GLY A 370 -5.99 -29.03 -15.90
N SER A 371 -6.97 -28.16 -16.15
CA SER A 371 -7.72 -27.46 -15.10
C SER A 371 -8.85 -28.26 -14.47
N LEU A 372 -9.17 -29.46 -14.96
CA LEU A 372 -10.30 -30.25 -14.53
C LEU A 372 -9.91 -31.40 -13.59
N GLY A 373 -10.85 -31.85 -12.76
CA GLY A 373 -10.69 -33.03 -11.93
C GLY A 373 -10.46 -34.28 -12.78
N LEU A 374 -9.49 -35.10 -12.35
CA LEU A 374 -9.05 -36.26 -13.14
C LEU A 374 -10.18 -37.29 -13.35
N SER A 375 -10.96 -37.57 -12.32
CA SER A 375 -12.00 -38.63 -12.33
C SER A 375 -13.39 -38.13 -12.72
N ASP A 376 -13.68 -36.84 -12.48
CA ASP A 376 -15.03 -36.28 -12.63
C ASP A 376 -15.17 -35.18 -13.70
N GLY A 377 -14.06 -34.73 -14.26
CA GLY A 377 -14.04 -33.65 -15.26
C GLY A 377 -14.61 -32.32 -14.76
N LYS A 378 -14.71 -32.07 -13.43
CA LYS A 378 -15.25 -30.86 -12.88
C LYS A 378 -14.15 -29.85 -12.60
N ASN A 379 -14.48 -28.57 -12.78
CA ASN A 379 -13.61 -27.48 -12.36
C ASN A 379 -13.78 -27.23 -10.86
N LEU A 380 -12.70 -27.39 -10.08
CA LEU A 380 -12.71 -27.18 -8.62
C LEU A 380 -13.22 -25.77 -8.26
N ASN A 381 -12.83 -24.77 -9.05
CA ASN A 381 -13.21 -23.36 -8.85
C ASN A 381 -14.66 -23.03 -9.30
N ARG A 382 -15.51 -24.06 -9.46
CA ARG A 382 -16.94 -23.93 -9.77
C ARG A 382 -17.85 -24.74 -8.81
N VAL A 383 -17.25 -25.55 -7.91
CA VAL A 383 -18.01 -26.52 -7.09
C VAL A 383 -18.09 -26.18 -5.61
N PHE A 384 -17.48 -25.09 -5.15
CA PHE A 384 -17.62 -24.65 -3.74
C PHE A 384 -19.06 -24.29 -3.41
N PRO A 385 -19.58 -24.73 -2.23
CA PRO A 385 -18.91 -25.27 -1.02
C PRO A 385 -18.57 -26.78 -1.06
N GLY A 386 -18.86 -27.51 -2.12
CA GLY A 386 -18.62 -28.93 -2.22
C GLY A 386 -19.71 -29.82 -1.61
N ASN A 387 -19.46 -31.14 -1.60
CA ASN A 387 -20.35 -32.15 -1.07
C ASN A 387 -19.52 -33.34 -0.55
N PRO A 388 -19.70 -33.81 0.73
CA PRO A 388 -18.93 -34.92 1.30
C PRO A 388 -19.16 -36.23 0.60
N ASN A 389 -20.35 -36.41 0.00
CA ASN A 389 -20.76 -37.65 -0.72
C ASN A 389 -20.70 -37.45 -2.24
N GLY A 390 -20.09 -36.37 -2.69
CA GLY A 390 -20.00 -36.02 -4.11
C GLY A 390 -18.80 -36.63 -4.85
N THR A 391 -18.50 -36.07 -5.99
CA THR A 391 -17.37 -36.45 -6.82
C THR A 391 -16.05 -35.99 -6.25
N GLU A 392 -14.92 -36.26 -6.91
CA GLU A 392 -13.58 -35.92 -6.44
C GLU A 392 -13.42 -34.44 -6.10
N MET A 393 -13.74 -33.56 -7.03
CA MET A 393 -13.63 -32.12 -6.81
C MET A 393 -14.63 -31.59 -5.79
N GLU A 394 -15.84 -32.14 -5.74
CA GLU A 394 -16.84 -31.78 -4.72
C GLU A 394 -16.40 -32.17 -3.30
N ARG A 395 -15.77 -33.36 -3.12
CA ARG A 395 -15.21 -33.74 -1.82
C ARG A 395 -14.04 -32.89 -1.40
N LEU A 396 -13.14 -32.53 -2.36
CA LEU A 396 -12.03 -31.62 -2.09
C LEU A 396 -12.53 -30.23 -1.66
N ALA A 397 -13.48 -29.63 -2.40
CA ALA A 397 -14.11 -28.36 -2.03
C ALA A 397 -14.78 -28.42 -0.64
N TRP A 398 -15.43 -29.56 -0.31
CA TRP A 398 -16.03 -29.78 1.00
C TRP A 398 -14.99 -29.83 2.12
N ALA A 399 -13.86 -30.51 1.95
CA ALA A 399 -12.77 -30.57 2.92
C ALA A 399 -12.17 -29.16 3.15
N MET A 400 -11.93 -28.40 2.09
CA MET A 400 -11.50 -27.00 2.21
C MET A 400 -12.50 -26.16 3.01
N THR A 401 -13.78 -26.29 2.70
CA THR A 401 -14.87 -25.55 3.36
C THR A 401 -15.02 -25.91 4.86
N LYS A 402 -14.80 -27.16 5.25
CA LYS A 402 -15.08 -27.65 6.61
C LYS A 402 -13.86 -27.70 7.50
N GLU A 403 -12.70 -28.00 6.97
CA GLU A 403 -11.50 -28.23 7.75
C GLU A 403 -10.45 -27.12 7.63
N VAL A 404 -10.44 -26.36 6.50
CA VAL A 404 -9.46 -25.31 6.26
C VAL A 404 -10.04 -23.92 6.54
N PHE A 405 -11.10 -23.48 5.82
CA PHE A 405 -11.64 -22.13 5.92
C PHE A 405 -12.07 -21.68 7.32
N PRO A 406 -12.61 -22.53 8.22
CA PRO A 406 -12.94 -22.11 9.59
C PRO A 406 -11.73 -21.67 10.44
N LYS A 407 -10.51 -21.91 9.97
CA LYS A 407 -9.26 -21.60 10.67
C LYS A 407 -8.48 -20.45 10.01
N VAL A 408 -9.07 -19.77 9.00
CA VAL A 408 -8.41 -18.82 8.12
C VAL A 408 -9.08 -17.45 8.22
N ASP A 409 -8.28 -16.39 8.32
CA ASP A 409 -8.75 -15.00 8.31
C ASP A 409 -8.55 -14.35 6.95
N TYR A 410 -7.45 -14.70 6.24
CA TYR A 410 -7.07 -14.14 4.95
C TYR A 410 -6.73 -15.22 3.94
N TYR A 411 -7.05 -15.00 2.68
CA TYR A 411 -6.81 -15.99 1.63
C TYR A 411 -6.24 -15.37 0.36
N ILE A 412 -5.15 -15.93 -0.14
CA ILE A 412 -4.53 -15.63 -1.43
C ILE A 412 -4.58 -16.90 -2.29
N ASP A 413 -5.28 -16.84 -3.43
CA ASP A 413 -5.34 -17.90 -4.42
C ASP A 413 -4.47 -17.53 -5.62
N LEU A 414 -3.39 -18.30 -5.86
CA LEU A 414 -2.43 -18.03 -6.93
C LEU A 414 -2.80 -18.82 -8.16
N HIS A 415 -3.15 -18.12 -9.22
CA HIS A 415 -3.53 -18.62 -10.53
C HIS A 415 -2.62 -18.08 -11.64
N SER A 416 -2.73 -18.63 -12.83
CA SER A 416 -2.22 -18.14 -14.09
C SER A 416 -3.16 -18.54 -15.22
N GLY A 417 -2.95 -18.04 -16.43
CA GLY A 417 -3.65 -18.61 -17.57
C GLY A 417 -3.29 -20.10 -17.73
N ASP A 418 -4.29 -20.92 -18.03
CA ASP A 418 -4.10 -22.36 -18.28
C ASP A 418 -3.38 -22.64 -19.61
N ASP A 419 -3.40 -23.89 -20.08
CA ASP A 419 -2.71 -24.35 -21.30
C ASP A 419 -3.01 -23.49 -22.55
N PHE A 420 -4.14 -22.76 -22.55
CA PHE A 420 -4.64 -22.00 -23.70
C PHE A 420 -4.96 -20.54 -23.42
N GLU A 421 -4.68 -20.04 -22.21
CA GLU A 421 -5.02 -18.68 -21.84
C GLU A 421 -3.79 -17.79 -21.83
N ASP A 422 -3.82 -16.73 -22.66
CA ASP A 422 -2.88 -15.61 -22.66
C ASP A 422 -3.52 -14.44 -21.89
N LEU A 423 -2.82 -13.84 -20.94
CA LEU A 423 -3.38 -12.80 -20.08
C LEU A 423 -2.38 -11.66 -19.78
N THR A 424 -2.91 -10.47 -19.53
CA THR A 424 -2.16 -9.44 -18.84
C THR A 424 -2.24 -9.70 -17.33
N PRO A 425 -1.18 -9.49 -16.52
CA PRO A 425 -1.29 -9.74 -15.09
C PRO A 425 -2.37 -8.86 -14.42
N TYR A 426 -3.23 -9.46 -13.59
CA TYR A 426 -4.24 -8.75 -12.82
C TYR A 426 -4.61 -9.53 -11.55
N VAL A 427 -5.31 -8.88 -10.63
CA VAL A 427 -5.76 -9.49 -9.37
C VAL A 427 -7.27 -9.31 -9.21
N TYR A 428 -7.98 -10.39 -8.90
CA TYR A 428 -9.37 -10.32 -8.44
C TYR A 428 -9.42 -10.06 -6.93
N TYR A 429 -10.36 -9.20 -6.51
CA TYR A 429 -10.74 -9.10 -5.12
C TYR A 429 -12.25 -9.32 -4.96
N ALA A 430 -12.64 -9.81 -3.78
CA ALA A 430 -14.04 -10.10 -3.50
C ALA A 430 -14.85 -8.80 -3.43
N GLY A 431 -15.81 -8.63 -4.35
CA GLY A 431 -16.69 -7.47 -4.45
C GLY A 431 -18.12 -7.71 -3.96
N LYS A 432 -18.41 -8.94 -3.50
CA LYS A 432 -19.73 -9.33 -2.98
C LYS A 432 -19.59 -10.12 -1.67
N ALA A 433 -19.28 -9.41 -0.59
CA ALA A 433 -19.13 -9.90 0.76
C ALA A 433 -19.57 -8.82 1.77
N ALA A 434 -19.37 -9.04 3.07
CA ALA A 434 -19.51 -7.98 4.07
C ALA A 434 -18.53 -6.83 3.79
N GLN A 435 -18.90 -5.59 4.13
CA GLN A 435 -18.12 -4.40 3.78
C GLN A 435 -16.66 -4.48 4.26
N GLU A 436 -16.43 -4.88 5.50
CA GLU A 436 -15.09 -5.04 6.08
C GLU A 436 -14.25 -6.07 5.29
N VAL A 437 -14.85 -7.18 4.86
CA VAL A 437 -14.19 -8.21 4.04
C VAL A 437 -13.82 -7.66 2.67
N MET A 438 -14.74 -6.91 2.03
CA MET A 438 -14.47 -6.29 0.73
C MET A 438 -13.34 -5.27 0.81
N GLU A 439 -13.36 -4.38 1.82
CA GLU A 439 -12.33 -3.37 2.03
C GLU A 439 -10.96 -3.99 2.31
N THR A 440 -10.92 -5.04 3.13
CA THR A 440 -9.67 -5.75 3.41
C THR A 440 -9.16 -6.49 2.18
N SER A 441 -10.03 -7.16 1.41
CA SER A 441 -9.68 -7.81 0.14
C SER A 441 -9.13 -6.80 -0.88
N ARG A 442 -9.75 -5.61 -0.98
CA ARG A 442 -9.26 -4.52 -1.82
C ARG A 442 -7.86 -4.05 -1.39
N LYS A 443 -7.66 -3.82 -0.08
CA LYS A 443 -6.35 -3.43 0.46
C LYS A 443 -5.26 -4.48 0.20
N MET A 444 -5.60 -5.77 0.23
CA MET A 444 -4.69 -6.86 -0.17
C MET A 444 -4.37 -6.77 -1.66
N ALA A 445 -5.37 -6.59 -2.53
CA ALA A 445 -5.18 -6.45 -3.98
C ALA A 445 -4.31 -5.24 -4.33
N GLU A 446 -4.47 -4.12 -3.64
CA GLU A 446 -3.65 -2.92 -3.82
C GLU A 446 -2.15 -3.13 -3.50
N GLN A 447 -1.76 -4.22 -2.82
CA GLN A 447 -0.36 -4.55 -2.56
C GLN A 447 0.29 -5.35 -3.70
N VAL A 448 -0.48 -5.82 -4.66
CA VAL A 448 -0.01 -6.63 -5.80
C VAL A 448 0.57 -5.73 -6.89
N ASP A 449 1.72 -6.13 -7.46
CA ASP A 449 2.40 -5.38 -8.54
C ASP A 449 1.86 -5.79 -9.91
N VAL A 450 0.62 -5.40 -10.20
CA VAL A 450 -0.08 -5.64 -11.47
C VAL A 450 -0.80 -4.36 -11.92
N PRO A 451 -1.05 -4.18 -13.23
CA PRO A 451 -1.71 -2.97 -13.73
C PRO A 451 -3.20 -2.88 -13.40
N TYR A 452 -3.87 -4.02 -13.15
CA TYR A 452 -5.32 -4.05 -12.98
C TYR A 452 -5.75 -4.87 -11.76
N MET A 453 -6.79 -4.39 -11.06
CA MET A 453 -7.53 -5.17 -10.07
C MET A 453 -9.01 -5.24 -10.45
N VAL A 454 -9.57 -6.44 -10.40
CA VAL A 454 -10.94 -6.72 -10.86
C VAL A 454 -11.85 -6.94 -9.65
N ARG A 455 -12.90 -6.13 -9.56
CA ARG A 455 -13.93 -6.31 -8.54
C ARG A 455 -14.87 -7.45 -8.95
N SER A 456 -14.77 -8.61 -8.28
CA SER A 456 -15.60 -9.76 -8.56
C SER A 456 -16.98 -9.66 -7.92
N MET A 457 -18.04 -9.77 -8.70
CA MET A 457 -19.43 -9.76 -8.21
C MET A 457 -20.03 -11.18 -8.03
N VAL A 458 -19.17 -12.20 -8.00
CA VAL A 458 -19.53 -13.61 -7.74
C VAL A 458 -19.40 -13.91 -6.24
N SER A 459 -20.30 -14.69 -5.67
CA SER A 459 -20.31 -15.04 -4.22
C SER A 459 -20.24 -16.53 -3.93
N SER A 460 -20.17 -17.38 -4.95
CA SER A 460 -20.17 -18.84 -4.79
C SER A 460 -19.56 -19.53 -6.01
N GLY A 461 -19.22 -20.79 -5.87
CA GLY A 461 -18.62 -21.62 -6.90
C GLY A 461 -17.11 -21.60 -6.87
N GLY A 462 -16.48 -20.41 -6.84
CA GLY A 462 -15.03 -20.25 -6.72
C GLY A 462 -14.55 -20.30 -5.28
N ALA A 463 -13.30 -20.72 -5.08
CA ALA A 463 -12.69 -20.86 -3.75
C ALA A 463 -12.62 -19.52 -3.00
N TYR A 464 -11.95 -18.51 -3.57
CA TYR A 464 -11.79 -17.21 -2.91
C TYR A 464 -13.11 -16.45 -2.74
N ASN A 465 -14.02 -16.52 -3.71
CA ASN A 465 -15.35 -15.90 -3.61
C ASN A 465 -16.20 -16.54 -2.51
N TYR A 466 -16.18 -17.87 -2.42
CA TYR A 466 -16.87 -18.56 -1.36
C TYR A 466 -16.27 -18.25 0.01
N ALA A 467 -14.94 -18.25 0.14
CA ALA A 467 -14.24 -17.88 1.36
C ALA A 467 -14.64 -16.45 1.82
N ALA A 468 -14.69 -15.48 0.89
CA ALA A 468 -15.13 -14.12 1.19
C ALA A 468 -16.59 -14.05 1.68
N SER A 469 -17.48 -14.86 1.12
CA SER A 469 -18.87 -14.96 1.59
C SER A 469 -18.98 -15.52 3.02
N ARG A 470 -17.91 -16.12 3.53
CA ARG A 470 -17.79 -16.68 4.89
C ARG A 470 -17.01 -15.78 5.86
N GLY A 471 -16.64 -14.56 5.44
CA GLY A 471 -15.95 -13.59 6.29
C GLY A 471 -14.43 -13.59 6.13
N ILE A 472 -13.87 -14.34 5.18
CA ILE A 472 -12.42 -14.44 4.94
C ILE A 472 -12.04 -13.45 3.84
N ALA A 473 -11.24 -12.43 4.15
CA ALA A 473 -10.79 -11.48 3.13
C ALA A 473 -9.89 -12.17 2.11
N SER A 474 -10.27 -12.11 0.82
CA SER A 474 -9.73 -13.00 -0.20
C SER A 474 -9.44 -12.30 -1.50
N ILE A 475 -8.33 -12.70 -2.13
CA ILE A 475 -7.94 -12.30 -3.50
C ILE A 475 -7.57 -13.54 -4.33
N LEU A 476 -7.64 -13.38 -5.67
CA LEU A 476 -7.10 -14.32 -6.63
C LEU A 476 -6.18 -13.58 -7.58
N LEU A 477 -4.92 -14.00 -7.66
CA LEU A 477 -3.89 -13.38 -8.51
C LEU A 477 -3.71 -14.18 -9.79
N GLU A 478 -3.80 -13.52 -10.94
CA GLU A 478 -3.57 -14.07 -12.27
C GLU A 478 -2.26 -13.52 -12.83
N ARG A 479 -1.27 -14.39 -13.04
CA ARG A 479 0.03 -14.03 -13.66
C ARG A 479 0.66 -15.19 -14.39
N GLY A 480 1.11 -14.96 -15.65
CA GLY A 480 1.58 -15.98 -16.57
C GLY A 480 0.44 -16.65 -17.33
N GLY A 481 0.73 -17.51 -18.27
CA GLY A 481 -0.30 -18.18 -19.10
C GLY A 481 0.30 -19.18 -20.07
N MET A 482 -0.55 -19.75 -20.93
CA MET A 482 -0.18 -20.72 -21.96
C MET A 482 0.49 -21.98 -21.41
N GLY A 483 0.11 -22.42 -20.20
CA GLY A 483 0.71 -23.58 -19.55
C GLY A 483 2.22 -23.45 -19.32
N ALA A 484 2.73 -22.21 -19.24
CA ALA A 484 4.14 -21.89 -19.07
C ALA A 484 4.40 -21.21 -17.72
N TRP A 485 5.65 -21.12 -17.34
CA TRP A 485 6.10 -20.37 -16.18
C TRP A 485 7.53 -19.88 -16.35
N THR A 486 7.85 -18.77 -15.73
CA THR A 486 9.19 -18.19 -15.70
C THR A 486 9.61 -17.88 -14.27
N SER A 487 10.91 -17.85 -14.01
CA SER A 487 11.43 -17.43 -12.71
C SER A 487 11.06 -15.97 -12.38
N GLU A 488 10.86 -15.13 -13.38
CA GLU A 488 10.45 -13.73 -13.18
C GLU A 488 9.02 -13.65 -12.66
N GLU A 489 8.07 -14.38 -13.25
CA GLU A 489 6.68 -14.46 -12.80
C GLU A 489 6.56 -15.05 -11.40
N VAL A 490 7.26 -16.16 -11.13
CA VAL A 490 7.33 -16.79 -9.80
C VAL A 490 7.87 -15.81 -8.74
N ASN A 491 8.96 -15.09 -9.05
CA ASN A 491 9.51 -14.10 -8.12
C ASN A 491 8.58 -12.92 -7.90
N SER A 492 7.79 -12.54 -8.91
CA SER A 492 6.78 -11.50 -8.80
C SER A 492 5.65 -11.93 -7.86
N ASP A 493 5.11 -13.14 -7.98
CA ASP A 493 4.11 -13.69 -7.05
C ASP A 493 4.64 -13.75 -5.62
N LYS A 494 5.86 -14.26 -5.45
CA LYS A 494 6.51 -14.31 -4.12
C LYS A 494 6.70 -12.93 -3.51
N ARG A 495 7.08 -11.93 -4.29
CA ARG A 495 7.19 -10.54 -3.85
C ARG A 495 5.84 -10.00 -3.42
N ASP A 496 4.80 -10.20 -4.22
CA ASP A 496 3.46 -9.70 -3.96
C ASP A 496 2.85 -10.34 -2.70
N VAL A 497 2.98 -11.65 -2.54
CA VAL A 497 2.59 -12.34 -1.30
C VAL A 497 3.32 -11.78 -0.08
N ARG A 498 4.63 -11.56 -0.16
CA ARG A 498 5.40 -10.95 0.94
C ARG A 498 4.96 -9.52 1.25
N ASN A 499 4.65 -8.72 0.22
CA ASN A 499 4.13 -7.36 0.39
C ASN A 499 2.77 -7.38 1.10
N ILE A 500 1.87 -8.29 0.72
CA ILE A 500 0.57 -8.46 1.39
C ILE A 500 0.77 -8.88 2.85
N LEU A 501 1.56 -9.92 3.11
CA LEU A 501 1.86 -10.38 4.47
C LEU A 501 2.46 -9.26 5.35
N SER A 502 3.37 -8.46 4.78
CA SER A 502 3.96 -7.31 5.48
C SER A 502 2.93 -6.20 5.73
N SER A 503 2.04 -5.92 4.77
CA SER A 503 0.99 -4.89 4.92
C SER A 503 -0.05 -5.24 5.99
N LEU A 504 -0.29 -6.54 6.19
CA LEU A 504 -1.17 -7.08 7.22
C LEU A 504 -0.45 -7.29 8.57
N GLY A 505 0.83 -6.93 8.68
CA GLY A 505 1.63 -7.15 9.89
C GLY A 505 1.96 -8.61 10.18
N MET A 506 1.74 -9.53 9.23
CA MET A 506 1.95 -10.97 9.42
C MET A 506 3.36 -11.45 9.14
N TYR A 507 4.20 -10.66 8.44
CA TYR A 507 5.57 -11.03 8.13
C TYR A 507 6.50 -9.82 8.21
N GLN A 508 7.55 -9.93 9.02
CA GLN A 508 8.49 -8.84 9.32
C GLN A 508 9.56 -8.70 8.24
N ILE A 509 9.26 -7.94 7.20
CA ILE A 509 10.21 -7.53 6.16
C ILE A 509 9.90 -6.10 5.70
N ARG A 510 10.90 -5.44 5.11
CA ARG A 510 10.66 -4.23 4.33
C ARG A 510 9.91 -4.63 3.05
N ARG A 511 8.81 -3.92 2.75
CA ARG A 511 8.07 -4.14 1.51
C ARG A 511 8.94 -3.81 0.30
N ASP A 512 8.84 -4.65 -0.72
CA ASP A 512 9.52 -4.43 -1.99
C ASP A 512 8.77 -3.36 -2.80
N VAL A 513 9.54 -2.59 -3.59
CA VAL A 513 8.97 -1.56 -4.48
C VAL A 513 8.11 -2.22 -5.56
N ARG A 514 6.94 -1.65 -5.81
CA ARG A 514 6.01 -2.04 -6.88
C ARG A 514 6.22 -1.13 -8.09
N ASN A 515 5.87 -1.62 -9.28
CA ASN A 515 5.88 -0.84 -10.52
C ASN A 515 4.50 -0.23 -10.80
N TYR A 516 3.42 -0.82 -10.25
CA TYR A 516 2.04 -0.41 -10.49
C TYR A 516 1.30 -0.17 -9.17
N VAL A 517 0.31 0.71 -9.23
CA VAL A 517 -0.83 0.73 -8.33
C VAL A 517 -2.00 0.25 -9.18
N PRO A 518 -2.65 -0.89 -8.85
CA PRO A 518 -3.64 -1.48 -9.73
C PRO A 518 -4.85 -0.57 -9.98
N MET A 519 -5.23 -0.39 -11.26
CA MET A 519 -6.49 0.27 -11.62
C MET A 519 -7.66 -0.69 -11.42
N GLU A 520 -8.75 -0.19 -10.85
CA GLU A 520 -9.96 -1.00 -10.67
C GLU A 520 -10.68 -1.20 -12.00
N VAL A 521 -11.03 -2.45 -12.30
CA VAL A 521 -11.79 -2.87 -13.47
C VAL A 521 -13.13 -3.45 -13.02
N THR A 522 -14.20 -3.02 -13.65
CA THR A 522 -15.57 -3.50 -13.40
C THR A 522 -16.23 -3.97 -14.70
N ASP A 523 -17.45 -4.48 -14.58
CA ASP A 523 -18.28 -4.89 -15.72
C ASP A 523 -17.54 -5.85 -16.69
N VAL A 524 -16.77 -6.79 -16.15
CA VAL A 524 -15.98 -7.71 -16.98
C VAL A 524 -16.93 -8.57 -17.83
N ARG A 525 -16.73 -8.50 -19.15
CA ARG A 525 -17.42 -9.31 -20.15
C ARG A 525 -16.54 -10.49 -20.55
N TYR A 526 -17.07 -11.69 -20.37
CA TYR A 526 -16.50 -12.93 -20.87
C TYR A 526 -17.20 -13.28 -22.17
N GLN A 527 -16.53 -13.05 -23.31
CA GLN A 527 -17.08 -13.37 -24.61
C GLN A 527 -16.88 -14.87 -24.88
N ALA A 528 -17.97 -15.58 -25.06
CA ALA A 528 -17.93 -17.00 -25.41
C ALA A 528 -18.13 -17.18 -26.93
N ALA A 529 -17.53 -18.25 -27.50
CA ALA A 529 -17.77 -18.64 -28.88
C ALA A 529 -19.21 -19.14 -29.05
N SER A 530 -19.93 -18.66 -30.06
CA SER A 530 -21.29 -19.15 -30.36
C SER A 530 -21.30 -20.48 -31.11
N GLU A 531 -20.19 -20.88 -31.71
CA GLU A 531 -19.97 -22.15 -32.35
C GLU A 531 -18.50 -22.57 -32.33
N SER A 532 -18.23 -23.89 -32.44
CA SER A 532 -16.86 -24.42 -32.50
C SER A 532 -16.19 -24.07 -33.83
N GLY A 533 -14.89 -23.75 -33.81
CA GLY A 533 -14.16 -23.37 -35.00
C GLY A 533 -12.70 -23.02 -34.77
N LEU A 534 -12.17 -22.15 -35.63
CA LEU A 534 -10.82 -21.62 -35.60
C LEU A 534 -10.87 -20.14 -35.21
N TRP A 535 -10.20 -19.81 -34.11
CA TRP A 535 -10.13 -18.46 -33.60
C TRP A 535 -8.96 -17.65 -34.15
N TYR A 536 -9.23 -16.43 -34.57
CA TYR A 536 -8.23 -15.46 -35.02
C TYR A 536 -8.39 -14.18 -34.21
N PRO A 537 -7.52 -13.96 -33.19
CA PRO A 537 -7.57 -12.78 -32.36
C PRO A 537 -7.21 -11.52 -33.16
N ALA A 538 -7.82 -10.39 -32.79
CA ALA A 538 -7.52 -9.06 -33.31
C ALA A 538 -7.06 -8.09 -32.22
N ALA A 539 -7.25 -8.44 -30.95
CA ALA A 539 -6.75 -7.70 -29.78
C ALA A 539 -5.86 -8.61 -28.93
N LYS A 540 -5.03 -8.04 -28.09
CA LYS A 540 -4.13 -8.75 -27.16
C LYS A 540 -4.46 -8.40 -25.72
N PRO A 541 -4.10 -9.26 -24.74
CA PRO A 541 -4.18 -8.90 -23.32
C PRO A 541 -3.40 -7.61 -23.01
N GLY A 542 -4.04 -6.70 -22.26
CA GLY A 542 -3.52 -5.37 -21.96
C GLY A 542 -3.93 -4.28 -22.95
N ASP A 543 -4.47 -4.63 -24.13
CA ASP A 543 -4.94 -3.64 -25.09
C ASP A 543 -6.19 -2.93 -24.56
N MET A 544 -6.24 -1.62 -24.78
CA MET A 544 -7.47 -0.84 -24.65
C MET A 544 -8.26 -0.99 -25.94
N VAL A 545 -9.53 -1.40 -25.83
CA VAL A 545 -10.43 -1.57 -26.95
C VAL A 545 -11.61 -0.59 -26.83
N ALA A 546 -11.90 0.13 -27.90
CA ALA A 546 -13.05 1.00 -27.98
C ALA A 546 -14.34 0.20 -28.20
N GLU A 547 -15.50 0.79 -27.90
CA GLU A 547 -16.80 0.24 -28.28
C GLU A 547 -16.85 -0.03 -29.80
N GLY A 548 -17.27 -1.24 -30.18
CA GLY A 548 -17.31 -1.71 -31.55
C GLY A 548 -16.00 -2.22 -32.14
N ALA A 549 -14.86 -2.07 -31.42
CA ALA A 549 -13.56 -2.60 -31.86
C ALA A 549 -13.60 -4.12 -32.08
N LEU A 550 -12.87 -4.59 -33.10
CA LEU A 550 -12.76 -6.01 -33.38
C LEU A 550 -11.90 -6.71 -32.35
N LEU A 551 -12.47 -7.67 -31.63
CA LEU A 551 -11.74 -8.52 -30.68
C LEU A 551 -11.16 -9.76 -31.36
N GLY A 552 -11.83 -10.29 -32.38
CA GLY A 552 -11.39 -11.44 -33.14
C GLY A 552 -12.52 -12.02 -34.01
N ILE A 553 -12.20 -13.06 -34.77
CA ILE A 553 -13.17 -13.76 -35.62
C ILE A 553 -13.04 -15.29 -35.47
N ILE A 554 -14.16 -15.99 -35.65
CA ILE A 554 -14.19 -17.46 -35.74
C ILE A 554 -14.49 -17.86 -37.19
N ARG A 555 -13.69 -18.82 -37.71
CA ARG A 555 -13.89 -19.41 -39.02
C ARG A 555 -14.12 -20.92 -38.91
N ASP A 556 -14.84 -21.51 -39.88
CA ASP A 556 -14.93 -22.95 -40.01
C ASP A 556 -13.64 -23.52 -40.64
N TYR A 557 -13.55 -24.86 -40.69
CA TYR A 557 -12.40 -25.56 -41.23
C TYR A 557 -12.17 -25.36 -42.75
N ASN A 558 -13.10 -24.70 -43.45
CA ASN A 558 -12.95 -24.29 -44.84
C ASN A 558 -12.58 -22.80 -44.97
N GLY A 559 -12.31 -22.11 -43.86
CA GLY A 559 -11.93 -20.70 -43.81
C GLY A 559 -13.09 -19.72 -43.92
N LYS A 560 -14.34 -20.20 -43.96
CA LYS A 560 -15.52 -19.32 -44.00
C LYS A 560 -15.76 -18.68 -42.67
N LEU A 561 -15.98 -17.35 -42.68
CA LEU A 561 -16.34 -16.58 -41.49
C LEU A 561 -17.65 -17.09 -40.87
N ARG A 562 -17.63 -17.37 -39.57
CA ARG A 562 -18.76 -17.85 -38.79
C ARG A 562 -19.20 -16.80 -37.78
N GLU A 563 -18.27 -16.20 -37.04
CA GLU A 563 -18.56 -15.22 -36.02
C GLU A 563 -17.57 -14.05 -36.08
N THR A 564 -18.01 -12.86 -35.68
CA THR A 564 -17.19 -11.68 -35.50
C THR A 564 -17.43 -11.15 -34.07
N CYS A 565 -16.44 -11.26 -33.22
CA CYS A 565 -16.50 -10.77 -31.84
C CYS A 565 -16.07 -9.31 -31.81
N ARG A 566 -16.91 -8.43 -31.24
CA ARG A 566 -16.61 -7.01 -31.05
C ARG A 566 -16.84 -6.59 -29.62
N ALA A 567 -16.11 -5.58 -29.18
CA ALA A 567 -16.28 -4.98 -27.88
C ALA A 567 -17.64 -4.27 -27.78
N GLU A 568 -18.42 -4.57 -26.75
CA GLU A 568 -19.73 -3.94 -26.48
C GLU A 568 -19.57 -2.55 -25.85
N TYR A 569 -18.38 -2.26 -25.29
CA TYR A 569 -18.02 -0.99 -24.65
C TYR A 569 -16.50 -0.83 -24.62
N THR A 570 -16.04 0.38 -24.39
CA THR A 570 -14.60 0.68 -24.21
C THR A 570 -14.08 0.07 -22.91
N GLY A 571 -12.96 -0.67 -22.99
CA GLY A 571 -12.37 -1.36 -21.85
C GLY A 571 -10.99 -1.92 -22.13
N VAL A 572 -10.41 -2.60 -21.14
CA VAL A 572 -9.11 -3.29 -21.25
C VAL A 572 -9.31 -4.79 -21.43
N VAL A 573 -8.57 -5.39 -22.35
CA VAL A 573 -8.54 -6.85 -22.54
C VAL A 573 -7.72 -7.47 -21.41
N LEU A 574 -8.34 -8.34 -20.61
CA LEU A 574 -7.71 -9.02 -19.49
C LEU A 574 -7.06 -10.33 -19.92
N TYR A 575 -7.78 -11.16 -20.64
CA TYR A 575 -7.23 -12.37 -21.25
C TYR A 575 -7.90 -12.71 -22.59
N GLN A 576 -7.25 -13.59 -23.33
CA GLN A 576 -7.80 -14.24 -24.51
C GLN A 576 -7.32 -15.69 -24.61
N THR A 577 -8.06 -16.53 -25.38
CA THR A 577 -7.53 -17.85 -25.72
C THR A 577 -6.41 -17.72 -26.75
N GLY A 578 -5.25 -18.30 -26.44
CA GLY A 578 -4.12 -18.46 -27.37
C GLY A 578 -4.25 -19.69 -28.29
N SER A 579 -5.28 -20.51 -28.07
CA SER A 579 -5.55 -21.67 -28.90
C SER A 579 -6.17 -21.30 -30.24
N LEU A 580 -5.72 -21.92 -31.31
CA LEU A 580 -6.39 -21.81 -32.60
C LEU A 580 -7.80 -22.43 -32.57
N GLN A 581 -7.97 -23.50 -31.76
CA GLN A 581 -9.23 -24.19 -31.57
C GLN A 581 -10.10 -23.46 -30.58
N VAL A 582 -11.38 -23.28 -30.87
CA VAL A 582 -12.41 -22.89 -29.91
C VAL A 582 -13.60 -23.84 -29.98
N ILE A 583 -14.25 -24.04 -28.84
CA ILE A 583 -15.44 -24.86 -28.73
C ILE A 583 -16.64 -23.97 -28.38
N GLU A 584 -17.82 -24.37 -28.83
CA GLU A 584 -19.08 -23.71 -28.52
C GLU A 584 -19.24 -23.52 -27.00
N GLY A 585 -19.56 -22.31 -26.56
CA GLY A 585 -19.68 -21.94 -25.15
C GLY A 585 -18.34 -21.70 -24.44
N GLY A 586 -17.18 -21.98 -25.05
CA GLY A 586 -15.86 -21.67 -24.48
C GLY A 586 -15.56 -20.18 -24.57
N SER A 587 -14.93 -19.63 -23.51
CA SER A 587 -14.52 -18.22 -23.47
C SER A 587 -13.38 -17.97 -24.46
N VAL A 588 -13.49 -16.93 -25.27
CA VAL A 588 -12.47 -16.54 -26.27
C VAL A 588 -11.69 -15.30 -25.85
N VAL A 589 -12.34 -14.35 -25.17
CA VAL A 589 -11.72 -13.12 -24.69
C VAL A 589 -12.50 -12.55 -23.51
N ALA A 590 -11.80 -11.97 -22.53
CA ALA A 590 -12.41 -11.17 -21.47
C ALA A 590 -11.85 -9.76 -21.48
N TYR A 591 -12.73 -8.77 -21.32
CA TYR A 591 -12.39 -7.37 -21.21
C TYR A 591 -13.32 -6.67 -20.21
N GLY A 592 -12.84 -5.58 -19.58
CA GLY A 592 -13.63 -4.89 -18.57
C GLY A 592 -13.42 -3.38 -18.58
N ARG A 593 -14.37 -2.64 -18.00
CA ARG A 593 -14.29 -1.18 -17.85
C ARG A 593 -13.30 -0.82 -16.77
N ILE A 594 -12.42 0.13 -17.05
CA ILE A 594 -11.60 0.75 -16.01
C ILE A 594 -12.48 1.75 -15.24
N VAL A 595 -12.56 1.60 -13.92
CA VAL A 595 -13.22 2.56 -13.05
C VAL A 595 -12.33 3.79 -12.96
N ARG A 596 -12.82 4.89 -13.50
CA ARG A 596 -12.27 6.19 -13.17
C ARG A 596 -12.94 6.63 -11.87
N GLU A 597 -12.19 6.78 -10.77
CA GLU A 597 -12.77 7.42 -9.58
C GLU A 597 -13.26 8.81 -9.97
N PRO A 598 -14.50 9.18 -9.61
CA PRO A 598 -15.01 10.50 -9.90
C PRO A 598 -14.44 11.52 -8.90
N GLU A 599 -13.23 12.01 -9.12
CA GLU A 599 -13.03 13.43 -8.93
C GLU A 599 -13.59 14.07 -10.19
N TYR A 600 -14.89 14.35 -10.15
CA TYR A 600 -15.62 14.97 -11.26
C TYR A 600 -15.10 16.41 -11.40
N ASP A 601 -14.11 16.58 -12.25
CA ASP A 601 -13.67 17.89 -12.70
C ASP A 601 -14.20 18.07 -14.13
N ASP A 602 -15.30 18.83 -14.27
CA ASP A 602 -15.91 19.17 -15.56
C ASP A 602 -14.87 19.65 -16.58
N ARG A 603 -13.76 20.24 -16.12
CA ARG A 603 -12.66 20.71 -16.97
C ARG A 603 -11.91 19.55 -17.61
N LYS A 604 -11.68 18.44 -16.90
CA LYS A 604 -11.00 17.25 -17.48
C LYS A 604 -11.83 16.63 -18.59
N GLU A 605 -13.15 16.54 -18.43
CA GLU A 605 -14.05 16.05 -19.47
C GLU A 605 -14.02 16.95 -20.70
N GLN A 606 -14.03 18.27 -20.52
CA GLN A 606 -13.89 19.22 -21.62
C GLN A 606 -12.54 19.08 -22.34
N ILE A 607 -11.44 18.87 -21.60
CA ILE A 607 -10.10 18.64 -22.14
C ILE A 607 -10.06 17.36 -22.97
N VAL A 608 -10.57 16.24 -22.43
CA VAL A 608 -10.65 14.95 -23.15
C VAL A 608 -11.43 15.13 -24.44
N HIS A 609 -12.65 15.69 -24.38
CA HIS A 609 -13.50 15.91 -25.55
C HIS A 609 -12.86 16.80 -26.63
N TYR A 610 -12.12 17.83 -26.21
CA TYR A 610 -11.35 18.67 -27.14
C TYR A 610 -10.27 17.84 -27.86
N TRP A 611 -9.49 17.04 -27.12
CA TRP A 611 -8.41 16.25 -27.71
C TRP A 611 -8.91 15.02 -28.47
N GLU A 612 -10.07 14.44 -28.15
CA GLU A 612 -10.76 13.45 -28.96
C GLU A 612 -11.01 13.99 -30.38
N LYS A 613 -11.62 15.19 -30.49
CA LYS A 613 -11.87 15.84 -31.77
C LYS A 613 -10.58 16.18 -32.56
N ARG A 614 -9.47 16.35 -31.84
CA ARG A 614 -8.18 16.68 -32.41
C ARG A 614 -7.31 15.47 -32.77
N SER A 615 -7.69 14.30 -32.33
CA SER A 615 -6.84 13.10 -32.34
C SER A 615 -6.30 12.74 -33.72
N GLU A 616 -7.17 12.68 -34.75
CA GLU A 616 -6.78 12.34 -36.11
C GLU A 616 -5.81 13.39 -36.72
N SER A 617 -6.16 14.68 -36.61
CA SER A 617 -5.30 15.75 -37.15
C SER A 617 -3.96 15.84 -36.38
N PHE A 618 -3.96 15.47 -35.11
CA PHE A 618 -2.76 15.46 -34.28
C PHE A 618 -1.86 14.26 -34.63
N LEU A 619 -2.43 13.08 -34.93
CA LEU A 619 -1.69 11.91 -35.43
C LEU A 619 -0.93 12.27 -36.73
N GLU A 620 -1.63 12.86 -37.73
CA GLU A 620 -1.00 13.27 -38.99
C GLU A 620 0.17 14.24 -38.74
N GLN A 621 -0.04 15.22 -37.85
CA GLN A 621 1.00 16.18 -37.47
C GLN A 621 2.22 15.50 -36.84
N ARG A 622 2.01 14.55 -35.90
CA ARG A 622 3.13 13.82 -35.24
C ARG A 622 3.85 12.89 -36.21
N ARG A 623 3.14 12.23 -37.12
CA ARG A 623 3.74 11.44 -38.21
C ARG A 623 4.65 12.29 -39.09
N ALA A 624 4.20 13.47 -39.53
CA ALA A 624 4.99 14.39 -40.30
C ALA A 624 6.20 14.93 -39.50
N GLU A 625 6.02 15.23 -38.23
CA GLU A 625 7.09 15.74 -37.35
C GLU A 625 8.19 14.70 -37.13
N LEU A 626 7.86 13.40 -36.98
CA LEU A 626 8.85 12.31 -36.90
C LEU A 626 9.72 12.20 -38.16
N ALA A 627 9.13 12.42 -39.33
CA ALA A 627 9.84 12.39 -40.60
C ALA A 627 10.68 13.66 -40.87
N ASN A 628 10.49 14.73 -40.09
CA ASN A 628 11.13 16.03 -40.27
C ASN A 628 12.45 16.13 -39.48
N PRO A 629 13.46 16.89 -39.91
CA PRO A 629 14.69 17.20 -39.16
C PRO A 629 14.45 17.76 -37.75
N ILE A 630 13.29 18.29 -37.44
CA ILE A 630 12.89 18.77 -36.10
C ILE A 630 12.95 17.64 -35.05
N ALA A 631 12.64 16.40 -35.43
CA ALA A 631 12.76 15.23 -34.55
C ALA A 631 14.18 15.06 -34.00
N LYS A 632 15.19 15.21 -34.85
CA LYS A 632 16.61 15.17 -34.45
C LYS A 632 16.99 16.34 -33.55
N ARG A 633 16.41 17.53 -33.76
CA ARG A 633 16.65 18.68 -32.88
C ARG A 633 16.07 18.43 -31.49
N TRP A 634 14.87 17.88 -31.37
CA TRP A 634 14.27 17.48 -30.09
C TRP A 634 15.11 16.43 -29.38
N MET A 635 15.52 15.38 -30.08
CA MET A 635 16.36 14.33 -29.49
C MET A 635 17.67 14.91 -28.92
N LYS A 636 18.32 15.80 -29.65
CA LYS A 636 19.55 16.48 -29.20
C LYS A 636 19.32 17.33 -27.93
N GLU A 637 18.19 18.00 -27.78
CA GLU A 637 17.86 18.77 -26.57
C GLU A 637 17.58 17.85 -25.37
N ILE A 638 16.92 16.71 -25.59
CA ILE A 638 16.69 15.69 -24.55
C ILE A 638 18.02 15.05 -24.10
N GLU A 639 18.87 14.64 -25.05
CA GLU A 639 20.16 13.98 -24.76
C GLU A 639 21.13 14.84 -23.94
N LYS A 640 21.02 16.18 -24.01
CA LYS A 640 21.81 17.09 -23.16
C LYS A 640 21.49 16.97 -21.68
N GLN A 641 20.29 16.53 -21.35
CA GLN A 641 19.74 16.57 -19.99
C GLN A 641 19.69 15.19 -19.33
N ILE A 642 19.67 14.10 -20.13
CA ILE A 642 19.61 12.73 -19.60
C ILE A 642 21.01 12.11 -19.47
N PRO A 643 21.23 11.18 -18.52
CA PRO A 643 22.52 10.51 -18.33
C PRO A 643 22.95 9.71 -19.57
N GLU A 644 24.19 9.91 -20.02
CA GLU A 644 24.75 9.18 -21.17
C GLU A 644 24.85 7.66 -20.90
N LYS A 645 24.57 6.86 -21.94
CA LYS A 645 24.99 5.46 -22.12
C LYS A 645 24.36 4.38 -21.23
N ARG A 646 23.16 4.53 -20.67
CA ARG A 646 22.43 3.39 -20.10
C ARG A 646 21.00 3.32 -20.61
N ARG A 647 20.42 2.13 -20.66
CA ARG A 647 18.98 1.98 -20.86
C ARG A 647 18.24 2.56 -19.66
N LEU A 648 17.42 3.57 -19.89
CA LEU A 648 16.63 4.28 -18.88
C LEU A 648 15.20 3.80 -18.94
N LYS A 649 14.51 3.82 -17.80
CA LYS A 649 13.06 3.65 -17.71
C LYS A 649 12.42 5.05 -17.66
N ILE A 650 11.68 5.40 -18.70
CA ILE A 650 11.18 6.76 -18.94
C ILE A 650 9.66 6.76 -18.96
N LEU A 651 9.05 7.74 -18.28
CA LEU A 651 7.62 8.04 -18.34
C LEU A 651 7.41 9.30 -19.18
N ASP A 652 6.69 9.17 -20.28
CA ASP A 652 6.24 10.29 -21.15
C ASP A 652 4.81 10.66 -20.74
N VAL A 653 4.65 11.79 -20.07
CA VAL A 653 3.37 12.22 -19.48
C VAL A 653 2.66 13.19 -20.42
N GLY A 654 1.40 12.88 -20.76
CA GLY A 654 0.66 13.58 -21.81
C GLY A 654 1.30 13.30 -23.15
N CYS A 655 1.56 12.02 -23.45
CA CYS A 655 2.33 11.61 -24.64
C CYS A 655 1.63 11.94 -25.98
N GLY A 656 0.32 12.25 -25.97
CA GLY A 656 -0.49 12.42 -27.15
C GLY A 656 -0.33 11.21 -28.09
N ALA A 657 -0.05 11.45 -29.37
CA ALA A 657 0.22 10.39 -30.35
C ALA A 657 1.66 9.83 -30.28
N GLY A 658 2.35 9.91 -29.12
CA GLY A 658 3.57 9.16 -28.82
C GLY A 658 4.89 9.70 -29.38
N PHE A 659 4.98 10.98 -29.78
CA PHE A 659 6.16 11.54 -30.45
C PHE A 659 7.46 11.34 -29.65
N PHE A 660 7.51 11.76 -28.37
CA PHE A 660 8.71 11.58 -27.54
C PHE A 660 8.92 10.13 -27.16
N SER A 661 7.83 9.40 -26.87
CA SER A 661 7.92 7.97 -26.57
C SER A 661 8.61 7.20 -27.68
N ILE A 662 8.25 7.45 -28.95
CA ILE A 662 8.83 6.80 -30.13
C ILE A 662 10.29 7.16 -30.31
N LEU A 663 10.64 8.44 -30.19
CA LEU A 663 12.04 8.90 -30.33
C LEU A 663 12.94 8.23 -29.29
N LEU A 664 12.52 8.20 -28.02
CA LEU A 664 13.28 7.64 -26.91
C LEU A 664 13.39 6.10 -26.97
N ALA A 665 12.32 5.42 -27.42
CA ALA A 665 12.36 3.97 -27.60
C ALA A 665 13.30 3.55 -28.74
N LYS A 666 13.40 4.35 -29.82
CA LYS A 666 14.37 4.13 -30.91
C LYS A 666 15.81 4.28 -30.45
N GLU A 667 16.10 5.08 -29.41
CA GLU A 667 17.40 5.17 -28.77
C GLU A 667 17.65 4.04 -27.74
N GLY A 668 16.73 3.09 -27.62
CA GLY A 668 16.88 1.88 -26.81
C GLY A 668 16.43 2.01 -25.35
N HIS A 669 15.73 3.06 -25.00
CA HIS A 669 15.15 3.25 -23.67
C HIS A 669 13.88 2.40 -23.50
N GLU A 670 13.51 2.10 -22.25
CA GLU A 670 12.22 1.51 -21.88
C GLU A 670 11.22 2.63 -21.61
N VAL A 671 10.22 2.81 -22.49
CA VAL A 671 9.35 3.98 -22.47
C VAL A 671 7.91 3.58 -22.22
N PHE A 672 7.28 4.31 -21.26
CA PHE A 672 5.87 4.27 -20.95
C PHE A 672 5.26 5.63 -21.31
N GLY A 673 4.31 5.67 -22.23
CA GLY A 673 3.55 6.86 -22.56
C GLY A 673 2.18 6.82 -21.89
N ILE A 674 1.76 7.92 -21.28
CA ILE A 674 0.41 8.06 -20.72
C ILE A 674 -0.27 9.31 -21.24
N ASP A 675 -1.56 9.19 -21.56
CA ASP A 675 -2.44 10.31 -21.93
C ASP A 675 -3.84 10.06 -21.39
N LEU A 676 -4.58 11.13 -21.10
CA LEU A 676 -5.93 11.01 -20.55
C LEU A 676 -6.95 10.64 -21.64
N THR A 677 -6.64 10.90 -22.92
CA THR A 677 -7.51 10.73 -24.08
C THR A 677 -7.31 9.35 -24.73
N PRO A 678 -8.31 8.46 -24.74
CA PRO A 678 -8.19 7.13 -25.32
C PRO A 678 -7.72 7.14 -26.78
N GLU A 679 -8.29 8.02 -27.63
CA GLU A 679 -7.96 8.14 -29.05
C GLU A 679 -6.51 8.58 -29.27
N MET A 680 -5.93 9.36 -28.34
CA MET A 680 -4.50 9.71 -28.39
C MET A 680 -3.63 8.49 -28.13
N ILE A 681 -4.02 7.62 -27.22
CA ILE A 681 -3.31 6.37 -26.92
C ILE A 681 -3.40 5.39 -28.07
N GLU A 682 -4.59 5.24 -28.69
CA GLU A 682 -4.74 4.43 -29.91
C GLU A 682 -3.83 4.93 -31.03
N ASN A 683 -3.79 6.22 -31.25
CA ASN A 683 -2.92 6.87 -32.23
C ASN A 683 -1.42 6.67 -31.90
N ALA A 684 -1.05 6.71 -30.62
CA ALA A 684 0.33 6.48 -30.19
C ALA A 684 0.77 5.03 -30.44
N ILE A 685 -0.11 4.06 -30.19
CA ILE A 685 0.13 2.64 -30.47
C ILE A 685 0.32 2.44 -31.97
N GLN A 686 -0.62 2.96 -32.79
CA GLN A 686 -0.54 2.88 -34.25
C GLN A 686 0.77 3.47 -34.78
N LEU A 687 1.14 4.67 -34.34
CA LEU A 687 2.34 5.37 -34.80
C LEU A 687 3.63 4.66 -34.36
N ALA A 688 3.64 4.08 -33.16
CA ALA A 688 4.77 3.30 -32.66
C ALA A 688 4.97 1.99 -33.46
N GLU A 689 3.88 1.33 -33.86
CA GLU A 689 3.93 0.16 -34.76
C GLU A 689 4.45 0.53 -36.14
N GLU A 690 3.95 1.61 -36.75
CA GLU A 690 4.45 2.15 -38.03
C GLU A 690 5.96 2.43 -37.99
N GLU A 691 6.45 2.94 -36.86
CA GLU A 691 7.84 3.34 -36.65
C GLU A 691 8.73 2.20 -36.08
N ASN A 692 8.17 1.02 -35.83
CA ASN A 692 8.83 -0.14 -35.17
C ASN A 692 9.47 0.23 -33.83
N ALA A 693 8.81 1.04 -33.03
CA ALA A 693 9.28 1.49 -31.74
C ALA A 693 8.61 0.70 -30.59
N GLY A 694 9.41 0.08 -29.72
CA GLY A 694 8.93 -0.73 -28.60
C GLY A 694 8.50 0.10 -27.39
N CYS A 695 7.36 0.84 -27.53
CA CYS A 695 6.78 1.62 -26.45
C CYS A 695 5.60 0.89 -25.82
N ARG A 696 5.30 1.24 -24.54
CA ARG A 696 4.05 0.86 -23.88
C ARG A 696 3.23 2.12 -23.65
N PHE A 697 1.92 2.05 -23.95
CA PHE A 697 1.02 3.17 -23.80
C PHE A 697 -0.18 2.82 -22.96
N GLN A 698 -0.68 3.80 -22.17
CA GLN A 698 -1.81 3.57 -21.29
C GLN A 698 -2.65 4.84 -21.13
N VAL A 699 -3.99 4.69 -21.16
CA VAL A 699 -4.91 5.78 -20.81
C VAL A 699 -4.78 6.05 -19.31
N MET A 700 -4.31 7.23 -18.93
CA MET A 700 -4.01 7.56 -17.54
C MET A 700 -4.00 9.07 -17.31
N ASP A 701 -4.46 9.48 -16.11
CA ASP A 701 -4.44 10.87 -15.69
C ASP A 701 -3.02 11.32 -15.31
N ALA A 702 -2.53 12.36 -15.97
CA ALA A 702 -1.22 12.96 -15.70
C ALA A 702 -1.07 13.52 -14.27
N GLU A 703 -2.20 13.92 -13.64
CA GLU A 703 -2.24 14.42 -12.27
C GLU A 703 -2.25 13.28 -11.23
N LYS A 704 -2.58 12.04 -11.65
CA LYS A 704 -2.64 10.85 -10.76
C LYS A 704 -2.06 9.62 -11.46
N PRO A 705 -0.76 9.60 -11.80
CA PRO A 705 -0.15 8.43 -12.40
C PRO A 705 -0.13 7.28 -11.39
N ILE A 706 -0.68 6.13 -11.80
CA ILE A 706 -0.86 4.95 -10.94
C ILE A 706 0.43 4.15 -10.69
N PHE A 707 1.57 4.67 -11.10
CA PHE A 707 2.85 4.03 -10.86
C PHE A 707 3.29 4.19 -9.41
N ALA A 708 4.03 3.18 -8.91
CA ALA A 708 4.62 3.22 -7.58
C ALA A 708 5.70 4.31 -7.47
N ASP A 709 6.02 4.70 -6.23
CA ASP A 709 7.11 5.62 -5.93
C ASP A 709 8.42 5.10 -6.52
N GLU A 710 9.29 6.03 -6.94
CA GLU A 710 10.64 5.71 -7.40
C GLU A 710 10.72 4.67 -8.54
N THR A 711 9.77 4.70 -9.46
CA THR A 711 9.69 3.75 -10.58
C THR A 711 10.56 4.15 -11.78
N PHE A 712 10.64 5.45 -12.11
CA PHE A 712 11.27 5.94 -13.34
C PHE A 712 12.60 6.65 -13.12
N ASP A 713 13.51 6.50 -14.09
CA ASP A 713 14.77 7.26 -14.11
C ASP A 713 14.55 8.67 -14.65
N VAL A 714 13.58 8.84 -15.57
CA VAL A 714 13.20 10.12 -16.19
C VAL A 714 11.68 10.20 -16.30
N VAL A 715 11.13 11.37 -15.99
CA VAL A 715 9.77 11.77 -16.38
C VAL A 715 9.90 12.90 -17.37
N ILE A 716 9.27 12.78 -18.52
CA ILE A 716 9.31 13.77 -19.59
C ILE A 716 7.89 14.22 -19.96
N SER A 717 7.74 15.50 -20.31
CA SER A 717 6.46 16.07 -20.72
C SER A 717 6.69 17.14 -21.78
N ARG A 718 5.78 17.26 -22.76
CA ARG A 718 5.82 18.28 -23.79
C ARG A 718 4.45 18.91 -24.03
N ASN A 719 4.37 20.23 -23.86
CA ASN A 719 3.14 21.01 -24.08
C ASN A 719 1.91 20.45 -23.32
N LEU A 720 2.11 19.97 -22.11
CA LEU A 720 1.06 19.35 -21.30
C LEU A 720 0.61 20.25 -20.14
N THR A 721 1.57 20.79 -19.36
CA THR A 721 1.24 21.41 -18.07
C THR A 721 0.26 22.58 -18.19
N TRP A 722 0.24 23.27 -19.32
CA TRP A 722 -0.74 24.33 -19.59
C TRP A 722 -2.20 23.84 -19.69
N THR A 723 -2.42 22.56 -19.87
CA THR A 723 -3.76 21.92 -19.96
C THR A 723 -4.24 21.35 -18.63
N LEU A 724 -3.42 21.33 -17.59
CA LEU A 724 -3.74 20.63 -16.35
C LEU A 724 -4.59 21.50 -15.40
N PRO A 725 -5.75 20.98 -14.94
CA PRO A 725 -6.55 21.62 -13.89
C PRO A 725 -5.79 21.84 -12.57
N ASN A 726 -4.89 20.92 -12.19
CA ASN A 726 -4.07 20.98 -10.98
C ASN A 726 -2.59 20.64 -11.27
N ALA A 727 -1.88 21.57 -11.88
CA ALA A 727 -0.47 21.38 -12.23
C ALA A 727 0.45 21.21 -10.99
N GLU A 728 0.09 21.76 -9.82
CA GLU A 728 0.85 21.58 -8.57
C GLU A 728 0.84 20.11 -8.15
N HIS A 729 -0.34 19.50 -8.15
CA HIS A 729 -0.49 18.09 -7.83
C HIS A 729 0.22 17.20 -8.86
N ALA A 730 0.12 17.52 -10.14
CA ALA A 730 0.83 16.80 -11.20
C ALA A 730 2.35 16.79 -10.98
N TYR A 731 2.95 17.93 -10.68
CA TYR A 731 4.38 18.01 -10.37
C TYR A 731 4.77 17.18 -9.14
N SER A 732 3.95 17.18 -8.09
CA SER A 732 4.17 16.36 -6.90
C SER A 732 4.17 14.87 -7.24
N GLU A 733 3.21 14.41 -8.03
CA GLU A 733 3.08 13.02 -8.46
C GLU A 733 4.22 12.61 -9.42
N TRP A 734 4.64 13.50 -10.33
CA TRP A 734 5.79 13.21 -11.20
C TRP A 734 7.08 13.09 -10.40
N MET A 735 7.26 13.92 -9.38
CA MET A 735 8.38 13.80 -8.46
C MET A 735 8.28 12.53 -7.59
N ARG A 736 7.07 12.11 -7.20
CA ARG A 736 6.85 10.86 -6.45
C ARG A 736 7.31 9.65 -7.24
N VAL A 737 6.91 9.53 -8.51
CA VAL A 737 7.24 8.37 -9.35
C VAL A 737 8.69 8.36 -9.86
N LEU A 738 9.41 9.46 -9.78
CA LEU A 738 10.84 9.52 -10.07
C LEU A 738 11.66 8.84 -8.97
N LYS A 739 12.70 8.12 -9.36
CA LYS A 739 13.73 7.60 -8.44
C LYS A 739 14.54 8.74 -7.82
N THR A 740 15.09 8.52 -6.64
CA THR A 740 16.10 9.42 -6.09
C THR A 740 17.28 9.56 -7.09
N GLY A 741 17.62 10.79 -7.45
CA GLY A 741 18.56 11.10 -8.53
C GLY A 741 17.96 11.04 -9.93
N GLY A 742 16.67 10.77 -10.06
CA GLY A 742 15.92 10.82 -11.33
C GLY A 742 15.66 12.25 -11.80
N ILE A 743 15.31 12.40 -13.07
CA ILE A 743 15.22 13.69 -13.76
C ILE A 743 13.80 13.91 -14.30
N LEU A 744 13.22 15.06 -13.96
CA LEU A 744 12.03 15.60 -14.61
C LEU A 744 12.45 16.56 -15.75
N LEU A 745 11.94 16.31 -16.96
CA LEU A 745 12.09 17.20 -18.11
C LEU A 745 10.71 17.71 -18.55
N ASN A 746 10.44 18.98 -18.36
CA ASN A 746 9.22 19.61 -18.86
C ASN A 746 9.54 20.63 -19.96
N PHE A 747 9.03 20.40 -21.16
CA PHE A 747 9.12 21.28 -22.32
C PHE A 747 7.75 21.91 -22.57
N ASP A 748 7.60 23.21 -22.28
CA ASP A 748 6.31 23.90 -22.38
C ASP A 748 6.47 25.37 -22.79
N ALA A 749 5.35 26.08 -22.88
CA ALA A 749 5.31 27.51 -23.17
C ALA A 749 4.25 28.23 -22.32
N ASN A 750 4.32 29.56 -22.24
CA ASN A 750 3.36 30.36 -21.50
C ASN A 750 2.11 30.66 -22.32
N TYR A 751 1.34 29.66 -22.69
CA TYR A 751 0.16 29.76 -23.56
C TYR A 751 -1.00 30.61 -23.02
N GLY A 752 -1.01 30.95 -21.72
CA GLY A 752 -2.12 31.67 -21.07
C GLY A 752 -2.00 33.17 -21.03
N LYS A 753 -0.81 33.74 -21.21
CA LYS A 753 -0.53 35.19 -21.04
C LYS A 753 -0.18 35.94 -22.32
N ASP A 754 0.36 35.27 -23.30
CA ASP A 754 0.61 35.92 -24.56
C ASP A 754 -0.75 36.09 -25.25
N ASP A 755 -1.11 37.32 -25.56
CA ASP A 755 -2.24 37.62 -26.40
C ASP A 755 -2.15 36.70 -27.61
N ALA A 756 -3.06 35.73 -27.60
CA ALA A 756 -3.12 34.75 -28.66
C ALA A 756 -3.09 35.50 -29.97
N SER A 757 -2.10 35.15 -30.75
CA SER A 757 -2.24 35.45 -32.12
C SER A 757 -1.75 36.80 -32.59
N ASP A 758 -0.49 36.93 -32.66
CA ASP A 758 -0.05 37.45 -33.96
C ASP A 758 -0.01 36.27 -34.96
N THR A 759 -1.22 35.73 -35.28
CA THR A 759 -1.45 34.76 -36.37
C THR A 759 -1.01 35.33 -37.72
N LYS A 760 -0.75 36.64 -37.80
CA LYS A 760 -0.25 37.35 -39.00
C LYS A 760 1.13 36.90 -39.45
N ASP A 761 1.90 36.27 -38.55
CA ASP A 761 3.26 35.81 -38.85
C ASP A 761 3.39 34.29 -39.05
N LEU A 762 2.28 33.55 -38.98
CA LEU A 762 2.28 32.13 -39.22
C LEU A 762 2.27 31.78 -40.72
N PRO A 763 3.02 30.75 -41.14
CA PRO A 763 2.98 30.33 -42.57
C PRO A 763 1.57 29.76 -42.95
N GLU A 764 1.15 29.98 -44.20
CA GLU A 764 -0.18 29.53 -44.68
C GLU A 764 -0.45 28.02 -44.46
N GLN A 765 0.58 27.19 -44.35
CA GLN A 765 0.50 25.75 -44.14
C GLN A 765 0.44 25.33 -42.68
N HIS A 766 0.51 26.31 -41.77
CA HIS A 766 0.57 26.05 -40.33
C HIS A 766 -0.68 25.32 -39.82
N ALA A 767 -0.51 24.40 -38.90
CA ALA A 767 -1.56 23.57 -38.30
C ALA A 767 -2.73 24.38 -37.73
N HIS A 768 -2.48 25.58 -37.21
CA HIS A 768 -3.48 26.52 -36.67
C HIS A 768 -4.60 26.81 -37.71
N PHE A 769 -4.26 27.01 -39.01
CA PHE A 769 -5.24 27.30 -40.05
C PHE A 769 -6.02 26.06 -40.47
N LYS A 770 -5.54 24.85 -40.18
CA LYS A 770 -6.21 23.60 -40.48
C LYS A 770 -7.26 23.22 -39.43
N VAL A 771 -7.19 23.80 -38.21
CA VAL A 771 -8.00 23.41 -37.04
C VAL A 771 -9.43 23.95 -37.10
N GLY A 772 -9.67 25.06 -37.76
CA GLY A 772 -10.98 25.74 -37.80
C GLY A 772 -11.25 26.63 -36.55
N ASN A 773 -12.03 27.71 -36.79
CA ASN A 773 -12.25 28.75 -35.77
C ASN A 773 -12.99 28.20 -34.53
N GLU A 774 -13.96 27.31 -34.70
CA GLU A 774 -14.75 26.74 -33.60
C GLU A 774 -13.88 25.99 -32.57
N MET A 775 -12.93 25.19 -33.06
CA MET A 775 -11.99 24.45 -32.24
C MET A 775 -11.00 25.37 -31.50
N LEU A 776 -10.60 26.46 -32.13
CA LEU A 776 -9.75 27.48 -31.51
C LEU A 776 -10.48 28.20 -30.39
N GLU A 777 -11.74 28.59 -30.59
CA GLU A 777 -12.60 29.19 -29.58
C GLU A 777 -12.86 28.22 -28.40
N GLU A 778 -13.02 26.92 -28.67
CA GLU A 778 -13.16 25.90 -27.64
C GLU A 778 -11.88 25.79 -26.81
N CYS A 779 -10.70 25.78 -27.44
CA CYS A 779 -9.41 25.77 -26.76
C CYS A 779 -9.25 26.99 -25.83
N GLU A 780 -9.57 28.20 -26.32
CA GLU A 780 -9.48 29.42 -25.51
C GLU A 780 -10.46 29.41 -24.33
N ARG A 781 -11.66 28.86 -24.49
CA ARG A 781 -12.63 28.69 -23.38
C ARG A 781 -12.12 27.75 -22.31
N ILE A 782 -11.48 26.63 -22.71
CA ILE A 782 -10.86 25.69 -21.77
C ILE A 782 -9.70 26.37 -21.04
N LYS A 783 -8.78 27.02 -21.76
CA LYS A 783 -7.63 27.74 -21.18
C LYS A 783 -8.06 28.77 -20.12
N ALA A 784 -9.13 29.53 -20.40
CA ALA A 784 -9.64 30.56 -19.49
C ALA A 784 -10.10 29.99 -18.12
N GLN A 785 -10.48 28.71 -18.05
CA GLN A 785 -10.93 28.02 -16.84
C GLN A 785 -9.76 27.46 -16.04
N LEU A 786 -8.56 27.33 -16.63
CA LEU A 786 -7.43 26.68 -15.98
C LEU A 786 -6.62 27.67 -15.13
N PRO A 787 -6.34 27.34 -13.84
CA PRO A 787 -5.58 28.22 -12.96
C PRO A 787 -4.20 28.58 -13.49
N ILE A 788 -3.54 27.65 -14.16
CA ILE A 788 -2.17 27.82 -14.69
C ILE A 788 -2.09 28.90 -15.79
N SER A 789 -3.17 29.13 -16.54
CA SER A 789 -3.24 30.15 -17.58
C SER A 789 -3.09 31.59 -17.06
N ARG A 790 -3.31 31.79 -15.75
CA ARG A 790 -3.14 33.08 -15.06
C ARG A 790 -1.77 33.25 -14.40
N LYS A 791 -0.91 32.22 -14.48
CA LYS A 791 0.40 32.20 -13.84
C LYS A 791 1.52 32.71 -14.77
N ASN A 792 2.59 33.26 -14.19
CA ASN A 792 3.81 33.60 -14.93
C ASN A 792 4.70 32.37 -15.07
N ARG A 793 4.77 31.80 -16.24
CA ARG A 793 5.60 30.62 -16.52
C ARG A 793 6.89 31.06 -17.22
N PRO A 794 8.04 30.41 -16.96
CA PRO A 794 8.24 29.23 -16.10
C PRO A 794 8.43 29.51 -14.59
N ALA A 795 8.34 30.77 -14.14
CA ALA A 795 8.62 31.14 -12.74
C ALA A 795 7.67 30.40 -11.75
N TYR A 796 6.41 30.24 -12.11
CA TYR A 796 5.45 29.49 -11.32
C TYR A 796 5.84 28.01 -11.20
N ASP A 797 6.20 27.38 -12.32
CA ASP A 797 6.58 25.95 -12.35
C ASP A 797 7.80 25.69 -11.45
N VAL A 798 8.77 26.60 -11.48
CA VAL A 798 9.97 26.53 -10.63
C VAL A 798 9.62 26.65 -9.15
N ALA A 799 8.71 27.58 -8.80
CA ALA A 799 8.28 27.72 -7.40
C ALA A 799 7.64 26.43 -6.89
N VAL A 800 6.73 25.83 -7.66
CA VAL A 800 6.11 24.55 -7.32
C VAL A 800 7.14 23.42 -7.18
N LEU A 801 8.10 23.34 -8.11
CA LEU A 801 9.16 22.33 -8.06
C LEU A 801 10.11 22.50 -6.87
N CYS A 802 10.40 23.74 -6.45
CA CYS A 802 11.21 24.03 -5.26
C CYS A 802 10.55 23.51 -3.96
N GLU A 803 9.22 23.42 -3.91
CA GLU A 803 8.48 22.83 -2.79
C GLU A 803 8.56 21.28 -2.81
N ASN A 804 8.68 20.69 -4.00
CA ASN A 804 8.66 19.25 -4.22
C ASN A 804 10.04 18.58 -4.31
N THR A 805 11.12 19.35 -4.51
CA THR A 805 12.48 18.82 -4.53
C THR A 805 13.49 19.78 -3.93
N ARG A 806 14.51 19.21 -3.25
CA ARG A 806 15.71 19.94 -2.83
C ARG A 806 16.85 19.81 -3.83
N GLY A 807 16.58 19.25 -5.02
CA GLY A 807 17.53 19.05 -6.10
C GLY A 807 17.83 20.31 -6.91
N GLU A 808 18.69 20.16 -7.91
CA GLU A 808 19.02 21.22 -8.84
C GLU A 808 17.86 21.40 -9.84
N ILE A 809 17.53 22.67 -10.17
CA ILE A 809 16.56 23.01 -11.19
C ILE A 809 17.25 23.93 -12.21
N HIS A 810 17.27 23.49 -13.45
CA HIS A 810 17.81 24.25 -14.58
C HIS A 810 16.66 24.71 -15.49
N ILE A 811 16.73 25.96 -15.92
CA ILE A 811 15.73 26.55 -16.80
C ILE A 811 16.43 27.05 -18.07
N ASP A 812 15.82 26.78 -19.20
CA ASP A 812 16.28 27.29 -20.49
C ASP A 812 15.11 27.92 -21.25
N THR A 813 15.17 29.24 -21.44
CA THR A 813 14.13 30.03 -22.14
C THR A 813 14.42 30.26 -23.63
N ASP A 814 15.54 29.75 -24.13
CA ASP A 814 15.95 29.85 -25.53
C ASP A 814 15.70 28.55 -26.33
N LEU A 815 14.98 27.59 -25.74
CA LEU A 815 14.66 26.32 -26.37
C LEU A 815 14.01 26.47 -27.75
N GLY A 816 12.98 27.31 -27.86
CA GLY A 816 12.23 27.51 -29.09
C GLY A 816 13.12 27.99 -30.26
N LYS A 817 14.15 28.80 -29.99
CA LYS A 817 15.10 29.29 -31.01
C LYS A 817 15.97 28.18 -31.60
N ARG A 818 16.16 27.07 -30.88
CA ARG A 818 16.95 25.93 -31.32
C ARG A 818 16.10 24.82 -31.96
N ILE A 819 14.84 24.71 -31.56
CA ILE A 819 13.92 23.77 -32.16
C ILE A 819 13.31 24.28 -33.46
N TYR A 820 12.76 25.51 -33.46
CA TYR A 820 12.04 26.12 -34.56
C TYR A 820 12.95 27.11 -35.35
N LEU A 821 13.88 26.51 -36.09
CA LEU A 821 14.86 27.31 -36.88
C LEU A 821 14.23 27.96 -38.11
N GLU A 822 13.16 27.39 -38.60
CA GLU A 822 12.44 27.86 -39.80
C GLU A 822 10.97 28.09 -39.45
N LYS A 823 10.30 29.03 -40.14
CA LYS A 823 8.85 29.24 -40.05
C LYS A 823 8.15 28.23 -41.00
N ASP A 824 8.15 26.99 -40.62
CA ASP A 824 7.47 25.88 -41.31
C ASP A 824 6.13 25.53 -40.65
N GLU A 825 5.48 24.42 -41.08
CA GLU A 825 4.20 23.97 -40.54
C GLU A 825 4.25 23.57 -39.05
N PHE A 826 5.45 23.34 -38.48
CA PHE A 826 5.70 22.98 -37.09
C PHE A 826 6.10 24.16 -36.20
N TYR A 827 6.25 25.36 -36.80
CA TYR A 827 6.68 26.55 -36.07
C TYR A 827 5.76 26.88 -34.90
N ASN A 828 6.32 27.05 -33.71
CA ASN A 828 5.56 27.50 -32.52
C ASN A 828 5.96 28.93 -32.18
N PRO A 829 5.04 29.92 -32.31
CA PRO A 829 5.33 31.32 -32.01
C PRO A 829 5.46 31.63 -30.51
N ALA A 830 4.85 30.78 -29.65
CA ALA A 830 4.90 30.94 -28.21
C ALA A 830 6.34 30.76 -27.65
N PRO A 831 6.80 31.61 -26.71
CA PRO A 831 8.09 31.44 -26.11
C PRO A 831 8.21 30.14 -25.33
N MET A 832 8.91 29.16 -25.91
CA MET A 832 9.12 27.87 -25.26
C MET A 832 10.28 27.90 -24.26
N PHE A 833 10.09 27.17 -23.19
CA PHE A 833 11.11 26.91 -22.18
C PHE A 833 11.25 25.40 -21.90
N SER A 834 12.39 25.04 -21.34
CA SER A 834 12.55 23.75 -20.69
C SER A 834 12.88 23.91 -19.21
N ILE A 835 12.39 23.00 -18.42
CA ILE A 835 12.74 22.84 -17.01
C ILE A 835 13.30 21.44 -16.82
N CYS A 836 14.51 21.37 -16.25
CA CYS A 836 15.13 20.13 -15.84
C CYS A 836 15.30 20.16 -14.32
N ALA A 837 14.61 19.27 -13.62
CA ALA A 837 14.67 19.17 -12.15
C ALA A 837 15.15 17.79 -11.72
N VAL A 838 16.08 17.74 -10.77
CA VAL A 838 16.63 16.50 -10.22
C VAL A 838 15.97 16.20 -8.87
N LYS A 839 15.43 14.99 -8.70
CA LYS A 839 14.93 14.53 -7.40
C LYS A 839 16.10 14.19 -6.46
N LYS A 840 16.13 14.80 -5.28
CA LYS A 840 17.11 14.47 -4.21
C LYS A 840 16.56 13.44 -3.24
#